data_8ad7a1526cc75f86a923faee07820348
#
_entry.id   8ad7a1526cc75f86a923faee07820348
#
_cell.length_a   1.000
_cell.length_b   1.000
_cell.length_c   1.000
_cell.angle_alpha   90.00
_cell.angle_beta   90.00
_cell.angle_gamma   90.00
#
_symmetry.space_group_name_H-M   'P 1'
#
loop_
_entity.id
_entity.type
_entity.pdbx_description
1 polymer ?
#
loop_
_entity_poly.entity_id
_entity_poly.type
_entity_poly.pdbx_seq_one_letter_code
_entity_poly.pdbx_strand_id
1 'polypeptide(L)'
;MSQKLVLIDGHSILNRTFYGVPDLSNAEGLHTNAIYGFLNIMFKILEEEKPEYLAVAFDVHAPTFRHKMYEAYKGTRKPMPEELREQVPVMKEILKAMHITIMEQAGLEADDILGTLAKKAEQAGLEVSLVSGDRDLLQIATDHIKIRIPKTKQGRTEIEDYYAADVLAAYQVTPLQFIELKALMGDTADNIPGVPKVGEKTAQALMVEYGSLDNIYAHVEEISKKSIRESLIEHKDLADLSKTLATIKTDCELQLDYEQARAEGFYTPEAYTLCKRLEFKNLLGRFEKDAAANDSKIAESFRQIEDKKEFLQYLKKAQKQKEIGLWLITEPVDAITKKEELLGVALSVSDEETVFYALTHEKEPEGQLSLFAEAVESVDDTAEITEALQELSAGTDTQIATFDVKHQYDYLDRSSTEQYFDVLIAAYLLNPLKNDYDMEAIASEHLGILIPGRAEVFGKRDFRTLLSEDAGKAMEYACYGAYVSRKGKKVLKDKLEAAGMKCLMEEMEMPLSLVLYDMQKEGVAVKREELKAYGDALVARIEELEQSIHTQAGTEFNINSPKQLGEVLFETMQIPGGKKTKTGYSTAADVLEKLSADYPIVRDILEYRGLTKLKSTYADGLAAFIEEDGRIHTNFNQTITATGRISSTEPNLQNIPMRMELGRQIRKVFIPREGYEFMDADYSQIELRVLAHMSGDEQLIDAYRQEEDIHRITASKVFHTPFEQVTDLQRRNAKAVNFGIVYGISSFGLSQDLSISKKEAAQYIEQYFATYPKVKEFIDKLVADAKEKGYTETMFGRRRPIPELSSSNFMQRSFGERVAMNAPIQGTAADIIKIAMIKVWKALKEEGLKSRLILQVHDELLVETAREEEARVREILTENMKSAADLAVTLEIDLHTGNNWYEAK
;
A
#
# COMPACT_ATOMS: atom_id res chain seq x y z
N MET A 1 -38.79 17.82 23.65
CA MET A 1 -38.28 16.57 23.10
C MET A 1 -37.83 15.75 24.30
N SER A 2 -38.08 14.44 24.36
CA SER A 2 -37.54 13.58 25.40
C SER A 2 -36.02 13.58 25.29
N GLN A 3 -35.32 13.66 26.45
CA GLN A 3 -33.87 13.54 26.48
C GLN A 3 -33.46 12.11 26.04
N LYS A 4 -32.30 12.00 25.40
CA LYS A 4 -31.85 10.73 24.79
C LYS A 4 -30.50 10.30 25.35
N LEU A 5 -30.39 9.04 25.75
CA LEU A 5 -29.15 8.39 26.17
C LEU A 5 -28.70 7.37 25.16
N VAL A 6 -27.43 7.45 24.73
CA VAL A 6 -26.77 6.38 23.95
C VAL A 6 -25.85 5.59 24.88
N LEU A 7 -26.00 4.27 24.86
CA LEU A 7 -25.15 3.30 25.56
C LEU A 7 -24.46 2.38 24.54
N ILE A 8 -23.15 2.25 24.62
CA ILE A 8 -22.35 1.45 23.68
C ILE A 8 -21.64 0.31 24.40
N ASP A 9 -21.73 -0.88 23.87
CA ASP A 9 -20.94 -2.04 24.25
C ASP A 9 -19.53 -1.96 23.65
N GLY A 10 -18.55 -1.62 24.47
CA GLY A 10 -17.18 -1.36 24.06
C GLY A 10 -16.50 -2.58 23.44
N HIS A 11 -16.54 -3.72 24.12
CA HIS A 11 -15.89 -4.94 23.64
C HIS A 11 -16.57 -5.54 22.41
N SER A 12 -17.89 -5.54 22.38
CA SER A 12 -18.65 -6.08 21.25
C SER A 12 -18.37 -5.30 19.96
N ILE A 13 -18.38 -3.96 20.04
CA ILE A 13 -18.11 -3.11 18.87
C ILE A 13 -16.64 -3.19 18.45
N LEU A 14 -15.67 -3.18 19.40
CA LEU A 14 -14.24 -3.36 19.08
C LEU A 14 -13.96 -4.71 18.39
N ASN A 15 -14.50 -5.78 18.94
CA ASN A 15 -14.34 -7.12 18.35
C ASN A 15 -14.90 -7.17 16.92
N ARG A 16 -16.09 -6.60 16.75
CA ARG A 16 -16.73 -6.55 15.43
C ARG A 16 -15.92 -5.76 14.41
N THR A 17 -15.39 -4.60 14.80
CA THR A 17 -14.62 -3.74 13.91
C THR A 17 -13.24 -4.30 13.62
N PHE A 18 -12.65 -5.02 14.55
CA PHE A 18 -11.39 -5.74 14.36
C PHE A 18 -11.47 -6.73 13.17
N TYR A 19 -12.56 -7.50 13.08
CA TYR A 19 -12.76 -8.43 11.95
C TYR A 19 -13.43 -7.80 10.73
N GLY A 20 -14.05 -6.64 10.88
CA GLY A 20 -14.83 -5.98 9.82
C GLY A 20 -14.06 -4.92 9.04
N VAL A 21 -13.01 -4.35 9.61
CA VAL A 21 -12.11 -3.35 9.00
C VAL A 21 -10.83 -4.04 8.59
N PRO A 22 -10.27 -3.79 7.40
CA PRO A 22 -8.95 -4.28 7.02
C PRO A 22 -7.91 -3.93 8.10
N ASP A 23 -6.87 -4.75 8.20
CA ASP A 23 -5.80 -4.51 9.15
C ASP A 23 -5.12 -3.16 8.86
N LEU A 24 -5.06 -2.32 9.89
CA LEU A 24 -4.43 -1.00 9.91
C LEU A 24 -3.46 -0.94 11.08
N SER A 25 -2.27 -0.42 10.84
CA SER A 25 -1.29 -0.15 11.88
C SER A 25 -0.69 1.24 11.70
N ASN A 26 -0.35 1.89 12.81
CA ASN A 26 0.37 3.16 12.79
C ASN A 26 1.89 2.96 12.62
N ALA A 27 2.63 4.05 12.51
CA ALA A 27 4.11 4.02 12.37
C ALA A 27 4.84 3.36 13.55
N GLU A 28 4.20 3.27 14.73
CA GLU A 28 4.75 2.57 15.91
C GLU A 28 4.54 1.04 15.85
N GLY A 29 3.82 0.54 14.81
CA GLY A 29 3.46 -0.87 14.67
C GLY A 29 2.23 -1.31 15.48
N LEU A 30 1.54 -0.39 16.13
CA LEU A 30 0.30 -0.67 16.86
C LEU A 30 -0.84 -0.88 15.86
N HIS A 31 -1.56 -1.99 16.00
CA HIS A 31 -2.79 -2.22 15.23
C HIS A 31 -3.88 -1.22 15.65
N THR A 32 -4.57 -0.62 14.68
CA THR A 32 -5.49 0.50 14.93
C THR A 32 -6.87 0.32 14.30
N ASN A 33 -7.07 -0.75 13.52
CA ASN A 33 -8.30 -1.02 12.77
C ASN A 33 -9.55 -1.11 13.63
N ALA A 34 -9.47 -1.73 14.82
CA ALA A 34 -10.62 -1.85 15.72
C ALA A 34 -11.02 -0.48 16.30
N ILE A 35 -10.05 0.31 16.72
CA ILE A 35 -10.27 1.67 17.24
C ILE A 35 -10.88 2.56 16.17
N TYR A 36 -10.29 2.55 14.96
CA TYR A 36 -10.78 3.34 13.83
C TYR A 36 -12.24 2.99 13.48
N GLY A 37 -12.53 1.70 13.40
CA GLY A 37 -13.89 1.23 13.11
C GLY A 37 -14.89 1.58 14.21
N PHE A 38 -14.48 1.47 15.48
CA PHE A 38 -15.30 1.86 16.64
C PHE A 38 -15.66 3.34 16.60
N LEU A 39 -14.69 4.23 16.43
CA LEU A 39 -14.90 5.67 16.37
C LEU A 39 -15.83 6.06 15.22
N ASN A 40 -15.67 5.43 14.05
CA ASN A 40 -16.56 5.69 12.90
C ASN A 40 -18.01 5.27 13.20
N ILE A 41 -18.23 4.12 13.85
CA ILE A 41 -19.59 3.68 14.26
C ILE A 41 -20.14 4.65 15.29
N MET A 42 -19.37 5.00 16.30
CA MET A 42 -19.78 5.92 17.36
C MET A 42 -20.20 7.30 16.80
N PHE A 43 -19.36 7.91 15.96
CA PHE A 43 -19.70 9.19 15.35
C PHE A 43 -20.94 9.13 14.47
N LYS A 44 -21.10 8.05 13.68
CA LYS A 44 -22.31 7.83 12.89
C LYS A 44 -23.56 7.80 13.76
N ILE A 45 -23.50 7.10 14.89
CA ILE A 45 -24.61 7.01 15.82
C ILE A 45 -24.91 8.36 16.46
N LEU A 46 -23.87 9.11 16.85
CA LEU A 46 -24.03 10.46 17.41
C LEU A 46 -24.70 11.43 16.40
N GLU A 47 -24.36 11.34 15.12
CA GLU A 47 -24.98 12.13 14.04
C GLU A 47 -26.46 11.77 13.83
N GLU A 48 -26.80 10.47 13.88
CA GLU A 48 -28.16 9.97 13.68
C GLU A 48 -29.06 10.22 14.90
N GLU A 49 -28.56 9.94 16.09
CA GLU A 49 -29.35 9.96 17.33
C GLU A 49 -29.38 11.33 18.01
N LYS A 50 -28.31 12.13 17.87
CA LYS A 50 -28.10 13.42 18.54
C LYS A 50 -28.46 13.36 20.04
N PRO A 51 -27.81 12.48 20.81
CA PRO A 51 -28.16 12.25 22.20
C PRO A 51 -27.67 13.38 23.09
N GLU A 52 -28.32 13.58 24.23
CA GLU A 52 -27.85 14.44 25.33
C GLU A 52 -26.81 13.75 26.20
N TYR A 53 -26.85 12.40 26.26
CA TYR A 53 -25.97 11.61 27.11
C TYR A 53 -25.38 10.43 26.35
N LEU A 54 -24.10 10.13 26.65
CA LEU A 54 -23.34 9.02 26.05
C LEU A 54 -22.52 8.31 27.14
N ALA A 55 -22.58 6.96 27.16
CA ALA A 55 -21.66 6.16 27.97
C ALA A 55 -21.27 4.87 27.20
N VAL A 56 -20.06 4.39 27.48
CA VAL A 56 -19.51 3.16 26.89
C VAL A 56 -19.19 2.17 28.01
N ALA A 57 -19.73 0.96 27.96
CA ALA A 57 -19.47 -0.08 28.94
C ALA A 57 -18.39 -1.05 28.43
N PHE A 58 -17.50 -1.47 29.36
CA PHE A 58 -16.48 -2.49 29.06
C PHE A 58 -16.52 -3.60 30.10
N ASP A 59 -16.25 -4.83 29.69
CA ASP A 59 -16.02 -5.95 30.58
C ASP A 59 -14.68 -5.76 31.32
N VAL A 60 -14.67 -6.16 32.59
CA VAL A 60 -13.45 -6.27 33.39
C VAL A 60 -12.98 -7.72 33.40
N HIS A 61 -11.67 -7.94 33.32
CA HIS A 61 -11.09 -9.28 33.35
C HIS A 61 -11.15 -9.88 34.76
N ALA A 62 -12.37 -10.18 35.23
CA ALA A 62 -12.67 -10.79 36.54
C ALA A 62 -13.83 -11.79 36.38
N PRO A 63 -13.85 -12.88 37.17
CA PRO A 63 -14.96 -13.83 37.16
C PRO A 63 -16.27 -13.16 37.55
N THR A 64 -17.30 -13.34 36.72
CA THR A 64 -18.64 -12.84 37.00
C THR A 64 -19.44 -13.82 37.82
N PHE A 65 -20.65 -13.46 38.27
CA PHE A 65 -21.55 -14.38 38.99
C PHE A 65 -21.91 -15.59 38.11
N ARG A 66 -21.96 -15.48 36.77
CA ARG A 66 -22.25 -16.58 35.86
C ARG A 66 -21.13 -17.60 35.86
N HIS A 67 -19.86 -17.19 35.90
CA HIS A 67 -18.71 -18.09 36.05
C HIS A 67 -18.71 -18.85 37.39
N LYS A 68 -19.18 -18.19 38.44
CA LYS A 68 -19.32 -18.85 39.79
C LYS A 68 -20.45 -19.86 39.80
N MET A 69 -21.51 -19.64 39.01
CA MET A 69 -22.67 -20.50 38.90
C MET A 69 -22.44 -21.69 37.98
N TYR A 70 -21.71 -21.48 36.91
CA TYR A 70 -21.43 -22.50 35.90
C TYR A 70 -19.98 -22.34 35.37
N GLU A 71 -19.07 -23.20 35.82
CA GLU A 71 -17.63 -23.13 35.54
C GLU A 71 -17.31 -23.17 34.05
N ALA A 72 -18.14 -23.90 33.26
CA ALA A 72 -17.96 -24.03 31.83
C ALA A 72 -18.51 -22.82 31.03
N TYR A 73 -19.11 -21.79 31.68
CA TYR A 73 -19.61 -20.57 31.03
C TYR A 73 -18.51 -19.85 30.28
N LYS A 74 -18.74 -19.56 29.01
CA LYS A 74 -17.76 -18.96 28.05
C LYS A 74 -16.44 -19.74 27.88
N GLY A 75 -16.37 -20.99 28.42
CA GLY A 75 -15.14 -21.82 28.41
C GLY A 75 -14.69 -22.27 27.01
N THR A 76 -15.55 -22.20 25.99
CA THR A 76 -15.25 -22.51 24.60
C THR A 76 -14.75 -21.31 23.79
N ARG A 77 -14.83 -20.10 24.34
CA ARG A 77 -14.39 -18.87 23.66
C ARG A 77 -12.85 -18.91 23.48
N LYS A 78 -12.40 -18.64 22.27
CA LYS A 78 -10.96 -18.44 22.03
C LYS A 78 -10.48 -17.18 22.75
N PRO A 79 -9.24 -17.14 23.23
CA PRO A 79 -8.66 -15.94 23.82
C PRO A 79 -8.69 -14.78 22.79
N MET A 80 -8.82 -13.56 23.28
CA MET A 80 -8.76 -12.37 22.46
C MET A 80 -7.41 -12.30 21.74
N PRO A 81 -7.38 -12.06 20.40
CA PRO A 81 -6.13 -11.86 19.67
C PRO A 81 -5.28 -10.77 20.31
N GLU A 82 -3.97 -10.93 20.28
CA GLU A 82 -3.03 -9.97 20.91
C GLU A 82 -3.18 -8.58 20.27
N GLU A 83 -3.32 -8.53 18.96
CA GLU A 83 -3.51 -7.32 18.16
C GLU A 83 -4.78 -6.54 18.55
N LEU A 84 -5.83 -7.23 19.00
CA LEU A 84 -7.04 -6.59 19.53
C LEU A 84 -6.86 -6.21 21.01
N ARG A 85 -6.18 -7.06 21.77
CA ARG A 85 -5.95 -6.82 23.21
C ARG A 85 -5.16 -5.54 23.47
N GLU A 86 -4.19 -5.23 22.60
CA GLU A 86 -3.39 -3.99 22.66
C GLU A 86 -4.23 -2.74 22.34
N GLN A 87 -5.27 -2.86 21.52
CA GLN A 87 -6.13 -1.74 21.14
C GLN A 87 -7.11 -1.32 22.26
N VAL A 88 -7.50 -2.23 23.15
CA VAL A 88 -8.49 -1.94 24.20
C VAL A 88 -8.06 -0.81 25.13
N PRO A 89 -6.84 -0.82 25.72
CA PRO A 89 -6.40 0.29 26.60
C PRO A 89 -6.30 1.61 25.84
N VAL A 90 -5.84 1.60 24.60
CA VAL A 90 -5.72 2.81 23.77
C VAL A 90 -7.11 3.38 23.43
N MET A 91 -8.09 2.51 23.14
CA MET A 91 -9.48 2.95 22.94
C MET A 91 -10.04 3.65 24.19
N LYS A 92 -9.79 3.09 25.36
CA LYS A 92 -10.22 3.72 26.63
C LYS A 92 -9.52 5.05 26.87
N GLU A 93 -8.25 5.19 26.50
CA GLU A 93 -7.50 6.45 26.56
C GLU A 93 -8.14 7.51 25.67
N ILE A 94 -8.49 7.16 24.42
CA ILE A 94 -9.18 8.08 23.49
C ILE A 94 -10.54 8.50 24.04
N LEU A 95 -11.36 7.55 24.53
CA LEU A 95 -12.67 7.87 25.08
C LEU A 95 -12.56 8.82 26.28
N LYS A 96 -11.58 8.62 27.14
CA LYS A 96 -11.31 9.54 28.29
C LYS A 96 -10.88 10.91 27.79
N ALA A 97 -9.99 10.97 26.80
CA ALA A 97 -9.56 12.22 26.19
C ALA A 97 -10.72 12.95 25.48
N MET A 98 -11.72 12.23 24.99
CA MET A 98 -12.95 12.77 24.40
C MET A 98 -14.02 13.10 25.48
N HIS A 99 -13.70 13.01 26.76
CA HIS A 99 -14.63 13.20 27.89
C HIS A 99 -15.84 12.25 27.87
N ILE A 100 -15.69 11.06 27.24
CA ILE A 100 -16.76 10.08 27.18
C ILE A 100 -16.74 9.20 28.43
N THR A 101 -17.87 9.07 29.07
CA THR A 101 -18.04 8.28 30.29
C THR A 101 -17.85 6.79 30.00
N ILE A 102 -16.90 6.16 30.71
CA ILE A 102 -16.63 4.72 30.64
C ILE A 102 -17.20 4.07 31.91
N MET A 103 -17.99 3.01 31.70
CA MET A 103 -18.60 2.23 32.78
C MET A 103 -17.96 0.83 32.84
N GLU A 104 -17.42 0.49 34.02
CA GLU A 104 -16.80 -0.81 34.31
C GLU A 104 -17.11 -1.22 35.75
N GLN A 105 -17.49 -2.48 35.95
CA GLN A 105 -17.77 -2.99 37.30
C GLN A 105 -17.27 -4.44 37.43
N ALA A 106 -16.38 -4.70 38.35
CA ALA A 106 -15.91 -6.05 38.61
C ALA A 106 -17.05 -6.95 39.10
N GLY A 107 -17.14 -8.15 38.55
CA GLY A 107 -18.19 -9.14 38.86
C GLY A 107 -19.46 -9.01 38.03
N LEU A 108 -19.61 -7.99 37.21
CA LEU A 108 -20.66 -7.80 36.22
C LEU A 108 -20.09 -7.89 34.79
N GLU A 109 -20.94 -8.22 33.84
CA GLU A 109 -20.63 -8.13 32.39
C GLU A 109 -21.12 -6.80 31.85
N ALA A 110 -20.55 -6.33 30.73
CA ALA A 110 -20.99 -5.10 30.07
C ALA A 110 -22.48 -5.10 29.78
N ASP A 111 -23.07 -6.25 29.42
CA ASP A 111 -24.50 -6.39 29.19
C ASP A 111 -25.35 -6.10 30.44
N ASP A 112 -24.89 -6.53 31.62
CA ASP A 112 -25.58 -6.25 32.90
C ASP A 112 -25.51 -4.75 33.24
N ILE A 113 -24.37 -4.09 32.95
CA ILE A 113 -24.20 -2.65 33.11
C ILE A 113 -25.16 -1.91 32.18
N LEU A 114 -25.12 -2.25 30.88
CA LEU A 114 -25.95 -1.62 29.86
C LEU A 114 -27.43 -1.81 30.11
N GLY A 115 -27.85 -3.05 30.43
CA GLY A 115 -29.27 -3.37 30.76
C GLY A 115 -29.77 -2.60 31.98
N THR A 116 -28.95 -2.52 33.03
CA THR A 116 -29.31 -1.77 34.26
C THR A 116 -29.42 -0.27 33.97
N LEU A 117 -28.43 0.32 33.26
CA LEU A 117 -28.48 1.75 32.95
C LEU A 117 -29.63 2.10 32.01
N ALA A 118 -29.91 1.24 31.01
CA ALA A 118 -31.01 1.44 30.07
C ALA A 118 -32.36 1.46 30.82
N LYS A 119 -32.59 0.49 31.73
CA LYS A 119 -33.82 0.43 32.49
C LYS A 119 -33.98 1.59 33.45
N LYS A 120 -32.91 2.05 34.11
CA LYS A 120 -32.95 3.22 34.98
C LYS A 120 -33.22 4.52 34.21
N ALA A 121 -32.63 4.65 33.01
CA ALA A 121 -32.88 5.80 32.14
C ALA A 121 -34.30 5.81 31.59
N GLU A 122 -34.87 4.67 31.21
CA GLU A 122 -36.25 4.53 30.80
C GLU A 122 -37.22 4.97 31.95
N GLN A 123 -36.93 4.49 33.17
CA GLN A 123 -37.72 4.88 34.36
C GLN A 123 -37.61 6.39 34.68
N ALA A 124 -36.50 7.03 34.32
CA ALA A 124 -36.31 8.49 34.44
C ALA A 124 -36.97 9.27 33.29
N GLY A 125 -37.61 8.60 32.33
CA GLY A 125 -38.30 9.21 31.20
C GLY A 125 -37.42 9.55 29.99
N LEU A 126 -36.22 8.93 29.88
CA LEU A 126 -35.34 9.10 28.74
C LEU A 126 -35.63 8.06 27.64
N GLU A 127 -35.41 8.44 26.39
CA GLU A 127 -35.29 7.51 25.29
C GLU A 127 -33.87 6.93 25.28
N VAL A 128 -33.74 5.61 25.08
CA VAL A 128 -32.45 4.93 25.15
C VAL A 128 -32.13 4.22 23.81
N SER A 129 -30.92 4.47 23.29
CA SER A 129 -30.36 3.71 22.20
C SER A 129 -29.17 2.89 22.71
N LEU A 130 -29.29 1.57 22.71
CA LEU A 130 -28.26 0.64 23.15
C LEU A 130 -27.58 0.00 21.93
N VAL A 131 -26.30 0.19 21.79
CA VAL A 131 -25.51 -0.21 20.61
C VAL A 131 -24.61 -1.39 20.96
N SER A 132 -24.85 -2.54 20.37
CA SER A 132 -24.03 -3.74 20.53
C SER A 132 -24.13 -4.66 19.30
N GLY A 133 -23.13 -5.48 19.10
CA GLY A 133 -23.19 -6.60 18.14
C GLY A 133 -23.87 -7.83 18.73
N ASP A 134 -24.12 -7.85 20.05
CA ASP A 134 -24.73 -8.97 20.73
C ASP A 134 -26.26 -8.92 20.69
N ARG A 135 -26.85 -10.03 20.27
CA ARG A 135 -28.31 -10.16 20.18
C ARG A 135 -28.98 -10.44 21.51
N ASP A 136 -28.24 -10.82 22.53
CA ASP A 136 -28.80 -11.10 23.84
C ASP A 136 -29.41 -9.85 24.47
N LEU A 137 -28.94 -8.68 24.10
CA LEU A 137 -29.50 -7.39 24.47
C LEU A 137 -30.91 -7.14 23.90
N LEU A 138 -31.39 -7.92 22.92
CA LEU A 138 -32.76 -7.83 22.44
C LEU A 138 -33.80 -8.09 23.56
N GLN A 139 -33.43 -8.80 24.62
CA GLN A 139 -34.29 -9.01 25.81
C GLN A 139 -34.60 -7.72 26.59
N ILE A 140 -33.80 -6.66 26.37
CA ILE A 140 -33.93 -5.36 27.05
C ILE A 140 -34.86 -4.41 26.29
N ALA A 141 -35.11 -4.67 24.99
CA ALA A 141 -35.88 -3.79 24.11
C ALA A 141 -37.29 -3.49 24.65
N THR A 142 -37.71 -2.22 24.55
CA THR A 142 -39.07 -1.75 24.91
C THR A 142 -39.55 -0.76 23.83
N ASP A 143 -40.61 -0.02 24.12
CA ASP A 143 -41.08 1.07 23.26
C ASP A 143 -40.15 2.34 23.40
N HIS A 144 -39.30 2.40 24.46
CA HIS A 144 -38.40 3.51 24.76
C HIS A 144 -36.92 3.09 24.75
N ILE A 145 -36.62 1.80 24.74
CA ILE A 145 -35.27 1.25 24.64
C ILE A 145 -35.13 0.59 23.28
N LYS A 146 -34.32 1.18 22.40
CA LYS A 146 -33.99 0.68 21.07
C LYS A 146 -32.63 -0.01 21.08
N ILE A 147 -32.56 -1.24 20.57
CA ILE A 147 -31.31 -1.97 20.37
C ILE A 147 -30.85 -1.75 18.95
N ARG A 148 -29.61 -1.25 18.79
CA ARG A 148 -28.98 -0.95 17.51
C ARG A 148 -27.84 -1.92 17.25
N ILE A 149 -27.98 -2.75 16.20
CA ILE A 149 -27.02 -3.80 15.86
C ILE A 149 -26.31 -3.42 14.56
N PRO A 150 -25.03 -2.99 14.61
CA PRO A 150 -24.25 -2.74 13.39
C PRO A 150 -24.07 -4.03 12.61
N LYS A 151 -24.23 -4.01 11.29
CA LYS A 151 -23.96 -5.11 10.35
C LYS A 151 -23.10 -4.61 9.20
N THR A 152 -22.11 -5.41 8.79
CA THR A 152 -21.30 -5.10 7.61
C THR A 152 -21.83 -5.88 6.42
N LYS A 153 -22.36 -5.18 5.42
CA LYS A 153 -22.75 -5.73 4.12
C LYS A 153 -21.93 -5.05 3.02
N GLN A 154 -21.24 -5.83 2.17
CA GLN A 154 -20.50 -5.34 1.01
C GLN A 154 -19.53 -4.19 1.34
N GLY A 155 -18.86 -4.24 2.50
CA GLY A 155 -17.91 -3.22 2.94
C GLY A 155 -18.53 -1.94 3.52
N ARG A 156 -19.87 -1.88 3.66
CA ARG A 156 -20.58 -0.77 4.33
C ARG A 156 -21.19 -1.24 5.64
N THR A 157 -21.12 -0.38 6.66
CA THR A 157 -21.77 -0.63 7.95
C THR A 157 -23.20 -0.08 7.91
N GLU A 158 -24.18 -1.00 7.94
CA GLU A 158 -25.60 -0.72 8.15
C GLU A 158 -25.93 -0.97 9.63
N ILE A 159 -26.88 -0.27 10.19
CA ILE A 159 -27.35 -0.45 11.57
C ILE A 159 -28.80 -0.93 11.51
N GLU A 160 -29.08 -2.07 12.14
CA GLU A 160 -30.45 -2.56 12.31
C GLU A 160 -30.95 -2.11 13.67
N ASP A 161 -32.15 -1.54 13.69
CA ASP A 161 -32.82 -1.03 14.89
C ASP A 161 -33.95 -1.96 15.32
N TYR A 162 -34.03 -2.26 16.62
CA TYR A 162 -35.01 -3.15 17.20
C TYR A 162 -35.65 -2.51 18.43
N TYR A 163 -36.95 -2.15 18.35
CA TYR A 163 -37.83 -1.93 19.48
C TYR A 163 -38.52 -3.24 19.84
N ALA A 164 -39.32 -3.26 20.91
CA ALA A 164 -40.04 -4.46 21.32
C ALA A 164 -40.91 -5.05 20.20
N ALA A 165 -41.57 -4.21 19.41
CA ALA A 165 -42.38 -4.65 18.26
C ALA A 165 -41.53 -5.28 17.15
N ASP A 166 -40.33 -4.80 16.91
CA ASP A 166 -39.41 -5.31 15.89
C ASP A 166 -38.85 -6.68 16.31
N VAL A 167 -38.56 -6.86 17.60
CA VAL A 167 -38.15 -8.17 18.15
C VAL A 167 -39.27 -9.19 17.93
N LEU A 168 -40.52 -8.83 18.26
CA LEU A 168 -41.68 -9.69 18.04
C LEU A 168 -41.87 -10.05 16.55
N ALA A 169 -41.71 -9.07 15.68
CA ALA A 169 -41.84 -9.28 14.24
C ALA A 169 -40.73 -10.19 13.67
N ALA A 170 -39.50 -10.03 14.15
CA ALA A 170 -38.34 -10.77 13.65
C ALA A 170 -38.22 -12.19 14.22
N TYR A 171 -38.54 -12.37 15.51
CA TYR A 171 -38.29 -13.63 16.23
C TYR A 171 -39.56 -14.34 16.69
N GLN A 172 -40.75 -13.74 16.47
CA GLN A 172 -42.07 -14.26 16.90
C GLN A 172 -42.20 -14.46 18.44
N VAL A 173 -41.36 -13.79 19.20
CA VAL A 173 -41.34 -13.77 20.66
C VAL A 173 -41.15 -12.35 21.16
N THR A 174 -41.73 -12.03 22.31
CA THR A 174 -41.48 -10.74 22.98
C THR A 174 -40.05 -10.69 23.54
N PRO A 175 -39.48 -9.49 23.85
CA PRO A 175 -38.18 -9.38 24.49
C PRO A 175 -38.00 -10.25 25.75
N LEU A 176 -39.00 -10.33 26.60
CA LEU A 176 -38.96 -11.20 27.79
C LEU A 176 -38.99 -12.69 27.45
N GLN A 177 -39.77 -13.08 26.44
CA GLN A 177 -39.81 -14.45 25.96
C GLN A 177 -38.48 -14.82 25.23
N PHE A 178 -37.70 -13.86 24.77
CA PHE A 178 -36.38 -14.10 24.15
C PHE A 178 -35.41 -14.76 25.14
N ILE A 179 -35.49 -14.45 26.44
CA ILE A 179 -34.72 -15.10 27.49
C ILE A 179 -35.09 -16.61 27.56
N GLU A 180 -36.37 -16.92 27.52
CA GLU A 180 -36.90 -18.30 27.62
C GLU A 180 -36.61 -19.09 26.34
N LEU A 181 -36.62 -18.44 25.19
CA LEU A 181 -36.18 -18.99 23.93
C LEU A 181 -34.70 -19.45 24.02
N LYS A 182 -33.84 -18.58 24.57
CA LYS A 182 -32.41 -18.88 24.83
C LYS A 182 -32.25 -20.00 25.89
N ALA A 183 -33.09 -20.04 26.90
CA ALA A 183 -33.09 -21.10 27.92
C ALA A 183 -33.33 -22.47 27.31
N LEU A 184 -34.19 -22.56 26.32
CA LEU A 184 -34.54 -23.82 25.62
C LEU A 184 -33.44 -24.22 24.61
N MET A 185 -33.00 -23.30 23.73
CA MET A 185 -32.07 -23.62 22.64
C MET A 185 -30.61 -23.63 23.07
N GLY A 186 -30.26 -22.96 24.19
CA GLY A 186 -28.89 -22.72 24.62
C GLY A 186 -28.21 -21.65 23.77
N ASP A 187 -26.92 -21.43 24.08
CA ASP A 187 -26.04 -20.57 23.29
C ASP A 187 -24.65 -21.21 23.17
N THR A 188 -24.24 -21.55 21.97
CA THR A 188 -22.92 -22.16 21.71
C THR A 188 -21.77 -21.18 21.88
N ALA A 189 -21.99 -19.87 21.65
CA ALA A 189 -20.96 -18.85 21.81
C ALA A 189 -20.58 -18.63 23.27
N ASP A 190 -21.56 -18.68 24.17
CA ASP A 190 -21.39 -18.49 25.61
C ASP A 190 -21.36 -19.83 26.38
N ASN A 191 -21.43 -20.93 25.64
CA ASN A 191 -21.48 -22.29 26.22
C ASN A 191 -22.64 -22.49 27.21
N ILE A 192 -23.78 -21.88 26.88
CA ILE A 192 -25.03 -22.10 27.63
C ILE A 192 -25.67 -23.40 27.11
N PRO A 193 -25.93 -24.39 27.98
CA PRO A 193 -26.26 -25.77 27.53
C PRO A 193 -27.58 -25.86 26.80
N GLY A 194 -28.62 -25.14 27.22
CA GLY A 194 -29.99 -25.34 26.71
C GLY A 194 -30.54 -26.72 27.01
N VAL A 195 -31.65 -27.08 26.37
CA VAL A 195 -32.24 -28.42 26.43
C VAL A 195 -31.73 -29.25 25.24
N PRO A 196 -31.08 -30.40 25.46
CA PRO A 196 -30.62 -31.26 24.37
C PRO A 196 -31.72 -31.58 23.37
N LYS A 197 -31.40 -31.60 22.08
CA LYS A 197 -32.33 -31.81 20.94
C LYS A 197 -33.36 -30.69 20.69
N VAL A 198 -33.36 -29.61 21.46
CA VAL A 198 -34.21 -28.42 21.26
C VAL A 198 -33.36 -27.33 20.61
N GLY A 199 -33.34 -27.27 19.31
CA GLY A 199 -32.69 -26.17 18.56
C GLY A 199 -33.64 -25.00 18.34
N GLU A 200 -33.12 -23.91 17.74
CA GLU A 200 -33.79 -22.62 17.55
C GLU A 200 -35.24 -22.75 17.01
N LYS A 201 -35.44 -23.46 15.90
CA LYS A 201 -36.79 -23.64 15.30
C LYS A 201 -37.76 -24.36 16.22
N THR A 202 -37.28 -25.32 17.01
CA THR A 202 -38.13 -26.08 17.95
C THR A 202 -38.43 -25.23 19.15
N ALA A 203 -37.46 -24.52 19.68
CA ALA A 203 -37.65 -23.59 20.81
C ALA A 203 -38.65 -22.48 20.44
N GLN A 204 -38.47 -21.87 19.24
CA GLN A 204 -39.40 -20.86 18.73
C GLN A 204 -40.84 -21.40 18.59
N ALA A 205 -41.03 -22.59 18.03
CA ALA A 205 -42.33 -23.19 17.89
C ALA A 205 -43.02 -23.43 19.26
N LEU A 206 -42.24 -23.94 20.23
CA LEU A 206 -42.73 -24.13 21.60
C LEU A 206 -43.13 -22.81 22.29
N MET A 207 -42.28 -21.77 22.11
CA MET A 207 -42.58 -20.45 22.66
C MET A 207 -43.81 -19.81 22.05
N VAL A 208 -44.03 -19.97 20.75
CA VAL A 208 -45.21 -19.45 20.05
C VAL A 208 -46.49 -20.20 20.50
N GLU A 209 -46.41 -21.53 20.69
CA GLU A 209 -47.55 -22.38 21.06
C GLU A 209 -47.92 -22.22 22.54
N TYR A 210 -46.95 -22.18 23.44
CA TYR A 210 -47.19 -22.22 24.91
C TYR A 210 -46.95 -20.88 25.60
N GLY A 211 -46.28 -19.94 24.98
CA GLY A 211 -46.13 -18.56 25.45
C GLY A 211 -45.05 -18.37 26.55
N SER A 212 -44.73 -19.36 27.35
CA SER A 212 -43.72 -19.30 28.39
C SER A 212 -43.08 -20.65 28.71
N LEU A 213 -41.87 -20.62 29.28
CA LEU A 213 -41.14 -21.83 29.71
C LEU A 213 -41.97 -22.62 30.77
N ASP A 214 -42.57 -21.92 31.73
CA ASP A 214 -43.41 -22.53 32.76
C ASP A 214 -44.61 -23.24 32.16
N ASN A 215 -45.25 -22.61 31.14
CA ASN A 215 -46.40 -23.19 30.46
C ASN A 215 -46.02 -24.38 29.59
N ILE A 216 -44.83 -24.37 28.95
CA ILE A 216 -44.27 -25.50 28.22
C ILE A 216 -44.13 -26.71 29.16
N TYR A 217 -43.64 -26.50 30.39
CA TYR A 217 -43.49 -27.58 31.37
C TYR A 217 -44.80 -28.04 31.98
N ALA A 218 -45.78 -27.11 32.14
CA ALA A 218 -47.12 -27.50 32.60
C ALA A 218 -47.85 -28.37 31.59
N HIS A 219 -47.58 -28.24 30.28
CA HIS A 219 -48.22 -29.02 29.19
C HIS A 219 -47.22 -29.96 28.49
N VAL A 220 -46.13 -30.33 29.14
CA VAL A 220 -45.04 -31.09 28.52
C VAL A 220 -45.51 -32.43 27.98
N GLU A 221 -46.49 -33.06 28.59
CA GLU A 221 -47.05 -34.32 28.15
C GLU A 221 -47.87 -34.21 26.84
N GLU A 222 -48.31 -33.02 26.48
CA GLU A 222 -49.06 -32.72 25.25
C GLU A 222 -48.15 -32.55 24.02
N ILE A 223 -46.84 -32.39 24.23
CA ILE A 223 -45.87 -32.24 23.14
C ILE A 223 -45.80 -33.50 22.31
N SER A 224 -46.20 -33.38 21.05
CA SER A 224 -46.36 -34.51 20.12
C SER A 224 -45.07 -35.28 19.82
N LYS A 225 -43.94 -34.58 19.75
CA LYS A 225 -42.63 -35.20 19.49
C LYS A 225 -42.04 -35.83 20.74
N LYS A 226 -42.15 -37.17 20.85
CA LYS A 226 -41.67 -37.95 21.99
C LYS A 226 -40.24 -37.62 22.41
N SER A 227 -39.27 -37.50 21.47
CA SER A 227 -37.89 -37.24 21.78
C SER A 227 -37.60 -35.85 22.36
N ILE A 228 -38.45 -34.84 22.05
CA ILE A 228 -38.41 -33.50 22.60
C ILE A 228 -39.02 -33.47 23.98
N ARG A 229 -40.21 -34.10 24.12
CA ARG A 229 -40.94 -34.24 25.40
C ARG A 229 -40.03 -34.92 26.45
N GLU A 230 -39.48 -36.06 26.12
CA GLU A 230 -38.55 -36.76 27.03
C GLU A 230 -37.34 -35.90 27.40
N SER A 231 -36.74 -35.20 26.44
CA SER A 231 -35.59 -34.32 26.67
C SER A 231 -35.92 -33.13 27.58
N LEU A 232 -37.10 -32.50 27.40
CA LEU A 232 -37.57 -31.42 28.28
C LEU A 232 -37.76 -31.90 29.71
N ILE A 233 -38.39 -33.08 29.92
CA ILE A 233 -38.61 -33.68 31.25
C ILE A 233 -37.27 -33.99 31.92
N GLU A 234 -36.35 -34.67 31.20
CA GLU A 234 -35.07 -35.11 31.72
C GLU A 234 -34.13 -33.95 32.08
N HIS A 235 -34.19 -32.83 31.33
CA HIS A 235 -33.21 -31.74 31.40
C HIS A 235 -33.84 -30.43 31.85
N LYS A 236 -34.88 -30.45 32.68
CA LYS A 236 -35.52 -29.24 33.25
C LYS A 236 -34.52 -28.34 33.98
N ASP A 237 -33.62 -28.97 34.77
CA ASP A 237 -32.60 -28.26 35.52
C ASP A 237 -31.62 -27.50 34.61
N LEU A 238 -31.34 -28.03 33.40
CA LEU A 238 -30.52 -27.34 32.41
C LEU A 238 -31.26 -26.18 31.78
N ALA A 239 -32.57 -26.27 31.57
CA ALA A 239 -33.36 -25.12 31.09
C ALA A 239 -33.40 -23.97 32.12
N ASP A 240 -33.57 -24.29 33.39
CA ASP A 240 -33.59 -23.32 34.49
C ASP A 240 -32.22 -22.67 34.68
N LEU A 241 -31.15 -23.44 34.63
CA LEU A 241 -29.78 -22.93 34.63
C LEU A 241 -29.55 -22.04 33.43
N SER A 242 -29.89 -22.48 32.22
CA SER A 242 -29.74 -21.72 30.98
C SER A 242 -30.54 -20.42 31.00
N LYS A 243 -31.76 -20.41 31.54
CA LYS A 243 -32.56 -19.20 31.76
C LYS A 243 -31.80 -18.19 32.63
N THR A 244 -31.22 -18.67 33.74
CA THR A 244 -30.47 -17.81 34.66
C THR A 244 -29.21 -17.25 34.02
N LEU A 245 -28.46 -18.07 33.25
CA LEU A 245 -27.23 -17.67 32.56
C LEU A 245 -27.54 -16.66 31.44
N ALA A 246 -28.62 -16.87 30.67
CA ALA A 246 -29.02 -15.99 29.56
C ALA A 246 -29.65 -14.67 30.02
N THR A 247 -30.13 -14.57 31.26
CA THR A 247 -30.80 -13.38 31.78
C THR A 247 -29.78 -12.26 32.09
N ILE A 248 -29.97 -11.13 31.45
CA ILE A 248 -29.21 -9.89 31.75
C ILE A 248 -29.77 -9.29 33.01
N LYS A 249 -28.90 -8.98 33.99
CA LYS A 249 -29.29 -8.27 35.20
C LYS A 249 -29.57 -6.80 34.92
N THR A 250 -30.74 -6.31 35.34
CA THR A 250 -31.16 -4.92 35.11
C THR A 250 -31.38 -4.14 36.42
N ASP A 251 -31.01 -4.75 37.55
CA ASP A 251 -31.21 -4.21 38.90
C ASP A 251 -29.90 -4.02 39.68
N CYS A 252 -28.76 -3.95 38.96
CA CYS A 252 -27.46 -3.77 39.60
C CYS A 252 -27.34 -2.43 40.31
N GLU A 253 -26.53 -2.39 41.40
CA GLU A 253 -26.23 -1.15 42.14
C GLU A 253 -25.26 -0.26 41.36
N LEU A 254 -25.75 0.33 40.26
CA LEU A 254 -25.00 1.22 39.35
C LEU A 254 -25.76 2.54 39.23
N GLN A 255 -25.00 3.63 39.09
CA GLN A 255 -25.59 4.94 38.77
C GLN A 255 -24.74 5.57 37.65
N LEU A 256 -25.39 6.21 36.69
CA LEU A 256 -24.77 7.05 35.68
C LEU A 256 -24.80 8.50 36.19
N ASP A 257 -23.65 9.14 36.24
CA ASP A 257 -23.58 10.57 36.44
C ASP A 257 -23.91 11.28 35.13
N TYR A 258 -25.11 11.80 34.99
CA TYR A 258 -25.59 12.45 33.77
C TYR A 258 -24.83 13.74 33.45
N GLU A 259 -24.24 14.44 34.45
CA GLU A 259 -23.42 15.61 34.12
C GLU A 259 -22.09 15.22 33.49
N GLN A 260 -21.49 14.12 33.93
CA GLN A 260 -20.28 13.59 33.31
C GLN A 260 -20.56 12.85 31.97
N ALA A 261 -21.76 12.35 31.78
CA ALA A 261 -22.16 11.62 30.58
C ALA A 261 -22.74 12.52 29.48
N ARG A 262 -22.63 13.85 29.58
CA ARG A 262 -23.10 14.76 28.54
C ARG A 262 -22.39 14.47 27.21
N ALA A 263 -23.17 14.37 26.15
CA ALA A 263 -22.67 14.07 24.81
C ALA A 263 -22.16 15.34 24.09
N GLU A 264 -21.21 16.02 24.73
CA GLU A 264 -20.62 17.27 24.22
C GLU A 264 -19.12 17.35 24.56
N GLY A 265 -18.39 18.22 23.86
CA GLY A 265 -16.95 18.44 24.14
C GLY A 265 -16.04 17.31 23.72
N PHE A 266 -16.41 16.54 22.70
CA PHE A 266 -15.60 15.38 22.24
C PHE A 266 -14.27 15.75 21.59
N TYR A 267 -14.18 16.95 21.03
CA TYR A 267 -13.04 17.37 20.21
C TYR A 267 -12.01 18.14 21.04
N THR A 268 -11.34 17.42 21.93
CA THR A 268 -10.32 18.02 22.81
C THR A 268 -8.95 17.99 22.14
N PRO A 269 -7.99 18.84 22.55
CA PRO A 269 -6.61 18.78 22.07
C PRO A 269 -5.92 17.44 22.35
N GLU A 270 -6.25 16.80 23.48
CA GLU A 270 -5.73 15.49 23.87
C GLU A 270 -6.24 14.40 22.93
N ALA A 271 -7.56 14.39 22.64
CA ALA A 271 -8.16 13.45 21.71
C ALA A 271 -7.63 13.65 20.27
N TYR A 272 -7.44 14.90 19.87
CA TYR A 272 -6.79 15.25 18.60
C TYR A 272 -5.38 14.65 18.52
N THR A 273 -4.57 14.82 19.57
CA THR A 273 -3.20 14.30 19.62
C THR A 273 -3.17 12.77 19.53
N LEU A 274 -4.10 12.07 20.20
CA LEU A 274 -4.21 10.62 20.13
C LEU A 274 -4.67 10.15 18.75
N CYS A 275 -5.68 10.79 18.15
CA CYS A 275 -6.11 10.46 16.77
C CYS A 275 -5.00 10.69 15.75
N LYS A 276 -4.17 11.71 15.95
CA LYS A 276 -2.99 12.00 15.15
C LYS A 276 -1.93 10.90 15.28
N ARG A 277 -1.59 10.50 16.52
CA ARG A 277 -0.65 9.39 16.80
C ARG A 277 -1.11 8.08 16.16
N LEU A 278 -2.43 7.86 16.08
CA LEU A 278 -3.03 6.68 15.49
C LEU A 278 -3.26 6.81 13.97
N GLU A 279 -2.87 7.93 13.37
CA GLU A 279 -2.97 8.21 11.92
C GLU A 279 -4.40 8.20 11.36
N PHE A 280 -5.37 8.61 12.16
CA PHE A 280 -6.78 8.66 11.76
C PHE A 280 -7.11 9.92 10.95
N LYS A 281 -6.45 10.11 9.81
CA LYS A 281 -6.57 11.31 8.94
C LYS A 281 -8.03 11.76 8.73
N ASN A 282 -8.94 10.84 8.41
CA ASN A 282 -10.35 11.15 8.15
C ASN A 282 -11.14 11.61 9.41
N LEU A 283 -10.66 11.28 10.60
CA LEU A 283 -11.29 11.70 11.85
C LEU A 283 -10.78 13.07 12.32
N LEU A 284 -9.54 13.42 11.98
CA LEU A 284 -8.93 14.69 12.36
C LEU A 284 -9.71 15.89 11.82
N GLY A 285 -10.29 15.80 10.62
CA GLY A 285 -11.13 16.84 10.05
C GLY A 285 -12.44 17.14 10.83
N ARG A 286 -12.79 16.33 11.83
CA ARG A 286 -13.94 16.56 12.73
C ARG A 286 -13.60 17.46 13.93
N PHE A 287 -12.32 17.65 14.22
CA PHE A 287 -11.86 18.53 15.28
C PHE A 287 -11.94 19.99 14.82
N GLU A 288 -12.45 20.87 15.65
CA GLU A 288 -12.53 22.29 15.36
C GLU A 288 -11.14 22.90 15.19
N LYS A 289 -11.04 24.01 14.40
CA LYS A 289 -9.78 24.70 14.10
C LYS A 289 -8.99 25.12 15.35
N ASP A 290 -9.64 25.30 16.49
CA ASP A 290 -8.99 25.69 17.76
C ASP A 290 -8.15 24.55 18.39
N ALA A 291 -8.48 23.30 18.13
CA ALA A 291 -7.65 22.15 18.55
C ALA A 291 -6.39 22.01 17.68
N ALA A 292 -6.44 22.51 16.45
CA ALA A 292 -5.31 22.62 15.51
C ALA A 292 -4.45 23.89 15.75
N ALA A 293 -4.71 24.68 16.79
CA ALA A 293 -4.14 26.01 17.02
C ALA A 293 -2.60 26.08 17.14
N ASN A 294 -1.91 24.96 17.33
CA ASN A 294 -0.44 24.94 17.27
C ASN A 294 0.09 24.95 15.84
N ASP A 295 -0.68 24.45 14.86
CA ASP A 295 -0.28 24.38 13.46
C ASP A 295 -0.63 25.71 12.72
N SER A 296 -1.66 26.45 13.18
CA SER A 296 -2.01 27.78 12.65
C SER A 296 -0.94 28.86 12.91
N LYS A 297 -0.13 28.72 13.95
CA LYS A 297 0.97 29.65 14.23
C LYS A 297 2.10 29.58 13.21
N ILE A 298 2.28 28.47 12.51
CA ILE A 298 3.30 28.32 11.46
C ILE A 298 2.94 29.21 10.28
N ALA A 299 1.67 29.22 9.88
CA ALA A 299 1.18 30.02 8.75
C ALA A 299 1.28 31.55 9.01
N GLU A 300 1.32 31.98 10.28
CA GLU A 300 1.55 33.40 10.63
C GLU A 300 2.94 33.90 10.17
N SER A 301 3.89 33.00 9.96
CA SER A 301 5.24 33.31 9.47
C SER A 301 5.33 33.38 7.94
N PHE A 302 4.24 33.09 7.24
CA PHE A 302 4.19 33.04 5.79
C PHE A 302 3.79 34.39 5.17
N ARG A 303 4.49 34.80 4.15
CA ARG A 303 4.14 36.00 3.41
C ARG A 303 4.39 35.88 1.91
N GLN A 304 3.58 36.55 1.14
CA GLN A 304 3.80 36.71 -0.30
C GLN A 304 4.68 37.95 -0.54
N ILE A 305 5.63 37.82 -1.47
CA ILE A 305 6.36 38.94 -2.03
C ILE A 305 5.75 39.19 -3.41
N GLU A 306 5.29 40.42 -3.66
CA GLU A 306 4.67 40.78 -4.93
C GLU A 306 5.67 41.46 -5.86
N ASP A 307 6.66 42.16 -5.30
CA ASP A 307 7.67 42.87 -6.08
C ASP A 307 8.87 42.00 -6.44
N LYS A 308 9.14 41.85 -7.73
CA LYS A 308 10.25 41.05 -8.26
C LYS A 308 11.61 41.47 -7.69
N LYS A 309 11.85 42.80 -7.57
CA LYS A 309 13.15 43.28 -7.08
C LYS A 309 13.33 42.96 -5.61
N GLU A 310 12.26 43.02 -4.82
CA GLU A 310 12.29 42.59 -3.43
C GLU A 310 12.60 41.10 -3.36
N PHE A 311 11.98 40.28 -4.21
CA PHE A 311 12.23 38.83 -4.21
C PHE A 311 13.66 38.49 -4.62
N LEU A 312 14.23 39.14 -5.64
CA LEU A 312 15.64 38.97 -6.03
C LEU A 312 16.62 39.39 -4.93
N GLN A 313 16.31 40.43 -4.17
CA GLN A 313 17.08 40.80 -2.99
C GLN A 313 16.98 39.75 -1.88
N TYR A 314 15.79 39.14 -1.74
CA TYR A 314 15.57 38.10 -0.77
C TYR A 314 16.35 36.82 -1.11
N LEU A 315 16.44 36.42 -2.38
CA LEU A 315 17.29 35.30 -2.83
C LEU A 315 18.77 35.55 -2.48
N LYS A 316 19.28 36.78 -2.69
CA LYS A 316 20.65 37.17 -2.30
C LYS A 316 20.88 37.15 -0.77
N LYS A 317 19.84 37.42 0.02
CA LYS A 317 19.88 37.26 1.48
C LYS A 317 19.91 35.79 1.87
N ALA A 318 19.10 34.96 1.20
CA ALA A 318 19.00 33.53 1.42
C ALA A 318 20.33 32.80 1.12
N GLN A 319 21.06 33.22 0.10
CA GLN A 319 22.38 32.70 -0.26
C GLN A 319 23.42 32.82 0.87
N LYS A 320 23.20 33.71 1.84
CA LYS A 320 24.07 33.87 3.01
C LYS A 320 23.68 32.97 4.19
N GLN A 321 22.58 32.26 4.09
CA GLN A 321 22.14 31.29 5.13
C GLN A 321 22.90 29.98 4.95
N LYS A 322 23.16 29.29 6.06
CA LYS A 322 23.75 27.93 6.01
C LYS A 322 22.82 26.88 5.47
N GLU A 323 21.53 27.09 5.66
CA GLU A 323 20.48 26.14 5.31
C GLU A 323 19.19 26.85 4.98
N ILE A 324 18.55 26.46 3.88
CA ILE A 324 17.26 26.96 3.44
C ILE A 324 16.35 25.79 3.02
N GLY A 325 15.04 26.03 3.08
CA GLY A 325 14.05 25.19 2.42
C GLY A 325 13.60 25.87 1.14
N LEU A 326 13.64 25.17 0.03
CA LEU A 326 13.22 25.67 -1.29
C LEU A 326 12.19 24.69 -1.88
N TRP A 327 11.12 25.22 -2.43
CA TRP A 327 10.21 24.43 -3.22
C TRP A 327 9.72 25.23 -4.44
N LEU A 328 9.98 24.68 -5.61
CA LEU A 328 9.56 25.23 -6.89
C LEU A 328 8.23 24.61 -7.28
N ILE A 329 7.25 25.44 -7.58
CA ILE A 329 5.93 24.98 -8.02
C ILE A 329 5.92 25.01 -9.54
N THR A 330 5.85 23.84 -10.14
CA THR A 330 5.75 23.66 -11.59
C THR A 330 4.46 22.94 -11.96
N GLU A 331 3.92 23.27 -13.13
CA GLU A 331 2.79 22.57 -13.75
C GLU A 331 2.95 22.51 -15.27
N PRO A 332 2.41 21.49 -15.93
CA PRO A 332 2.39 21.43 -17.38
C PRO A 332 1.66 22.64 -17.98
N VAL A 333 2.19 23.22 -19.06
CA VAL A 333 1.54 24.30 -19.80
C VAL A 333 0.24 23.79 -20.41
N ASP A 334 0.27 22.57 -20.96
CA ASP A 334 -0.89 21.90 -21.52
C ASP A 334 -0.74 20.37 -21.41
N ALA A 335 -1.85 19.66 -21.59
CA ALA A 335 -1.90 18.19 -21.48
C ALA A 335 -1.16 17.46 -22.63
N ILE A 336 -0.80 18.16 -23.70
CA ILE A 336 -0.22 17.58 -24.91
C ILE A 336 1.30 17.66 -24.87
N THR A 337 1.85 18.86 -24.62
CA THR A 337 3.30 19.09 -24.64
C THR A 337 3.99 18.65 -23.35
N LYS A 338 3.25 18.55 -22.24
CA LYS A 338 3.78 18.25 -20.90
C LYS A 338 4.98 19.12 -20.50
N LYS A 339 5.21 20.24 -21.19
CA LYS A 339 6.27 21.17 -20.86
C LYS A 339 5.95 21.82 -19.53
N GLU A 340 6.80 21.62 -18.54
CA GLU A 340 6.66 22.20 -17.21
C GLU A 340 6.94 23.72 -17.24
N GLU A 341 6.10 24.49 -16.58
CA GLU A 341 6.25 25.91 -16.38
C GLU A 341 6.37 26.22 -14.89
N LEU A 342 7.30 27.09 -14.52
CA LEU A 342 7.50 27.54 -13.15
C LEU A 342 6.43 28.57 -12.79
N LEU A 343 5.53 28.26 -11.87
CA LEU A 343 4.45 29.12 -11.42
C LEU A 343 4.76 29.91 -10.16
N GLY A 344 5.69 29.41 -9.34
CA GLY A 344 6.01 30.07 -8.10
C GLY A 344 7.21 29.45 -7.39
N VAL A 345 7.79 30.25 -6.52
CA VAL A 345 8.95 29.88 -5.69
C VAL A 345 8.63 30.12 -4.23
N ALA A 346 8.69 29.07 -3.42
CA ALA A 346 8.58 29.16 -1.97
C ALA A 346 9.95 28.95 -1.31
N LEU A 347 10.28 29.80 -0.34
CA LEU A 347 11.60 29.81 0.30
C LEU A 347 11.47 30.04 1.81
N SER A 348 11.99 29.09 2.60
CA SER A 348 12.02 29.14 4.06
C SER A 348 13.46 29.34 4.56
N VAL A 349 13.73 30.44 5.22
CA VAL A 349 15.07 30.76 5.75
C VAL A 349 15.17 30.60 7.27
N SER A 350 14.04 30.63 7.99
CA SER A 350 13.97 30.43 9.43
C SER A 350 12.60 29.89 9.84
N ASP A 351 12.41 29.67 11.12
CA ASP A 351 11.09 29.25 11.67
C ASP A 351 10.05 30.37 11.62
N GLU A 352 10.51 31.60 11.53
CA GLU A 352 9.70 32.82 11.60
C GLU A 352 9.55 33.51 10.24
N GLU A 353 10.23 32.98 9.19
CA GLU A 353 10.24 33.64 7.89
C GLU A 353 10.22 32.62 6.75
N THR A 354 9.09 32.51 6.09
CA THR A 354 8.90 31.74 4.85
C THR A 354 8.14 32.63 3.86
N VAL A 355 8.65 32.71 2.63
CA VAL A 355 8.10 33.59 1.61
C VAL A 355 7.69 32.80 0.38
N PHE A 356 6.71 33.35 -0.34
CA PHE A 356 6.27 32.86 -1.64
C PHE A 356 6.31 34.01 -2.66
N TYR A 357 6.81 33.73 -3.84
CA TYR A 357 6.73 34.60 -5.01
C TYR A 357 6.02 33.87 -6.14
N ALA A 358 4.93 34.43 -6.64
CA ALA A 358 4.22 33.94 -7.82
C ALA A 358 4.82 34.58 -9.08
N LEU A 359 5.19 33.77 -10.08
CA LEU A 359 5.73 34.27 -11.32
C LEU A 359 4.64 34.92 -12.20
N THR A 360 5.01 35.95 -12.91
CA THR A 360 4.18 36.59 -13.91
C THR A 360 4.53 36.01 -15.28
N HIS A 361 3.54 35.44 -15.97
CA HIS A 361 3.69 34.92 -17.33
C HIS A 361 2.96 35.82 -18.32
N GLU A 362 3.50 35.94 -19.54
CA GLU A 362 2.78 36.63 -20.64
C GLU A 362 1.48 35.87 -20.93
N LYS A 363 0.35 36.59 -20.90
CA LYS A 363 -0.89 36.05 -21.46
C LYS A 363 -0.83 36.27 -22.96
N GLU A 364 -0.82 35.19 -23.74
CA GLU A 364 -1.19 35.29 -25.14
C GLU A 364 -2.56 35.94 -25.24
N PRO A 365 -2.75 37.00 -26.07
CA PRO A 365 -4.03 37.66 -26.23
C PRO A 365 -5.03 36.72 -26.89
N GLU A 366 -5.94 36.13 -26.10
CA GLU A 366 -7.11 35.46 -26.65
C GLU A 366 -7.89 36.44 -27.52
N GLY A 367 -7.72 36.25 -28.81
CA GLY A 367 -8.49 36.78 -29.95
C GLY A 367 -9.58 37.79 -29.70
N GLN A 368 -9.21 39.05 -29.44
CA GLN A 368 -9.95 40.27 -29.90
C GLN A 368 -8.99 41.45 -29.82
N LEU A 369 -8.54 41.91 -30.98
CA LEU A 369 -7.84 43.18 -31.15
C LEU A 369 -8.72 44.34 -30.66
N SER A 370 -8.51 44.72 -29.39
CA SER A 370 -9.00 46.00 -28.89
C SER A 370 -8.03 47.10 -29.33
N LEU A 371 -8.47 47.99 -30.21
CA LEU A 371 -7.68 49.05 -30.82
C LEU A 371 -7.26 50.16 -29.84
N PHE A 372 -7.55 50.04 -28.53
CA PHE A 372 -7.32 51.03 -27.48
C PHE A 372 -6.84 50.46 -26.14
N ALA A 373 -6.26 49.26 -26.11
CA ALA A 373 -5.58 48.82 -24.92
C ALA A 373 -4.12 49.32 -24.98
N GLU A 374 -3.73 50.20 -24.06
CA GLU A 374 -2.32 50.42 -23.78
C GLU A 374 -1.70 49.06 -23.46
N ALA A 375 -0.68 48.66 -24.21
CA ALA A 375 0.09 47.45 -23.97
C ALA A 375 0.73 47.58 -22.57
N VAL A 376 0.13 46.96 -21.60
CA VAL A 376 0.87 46.62 -20.36
C VAL A 376 1.86 45.57 -20.83
N GLU A 377 3.13 45.94 -20.92
CA GLU A 377 4.23 44.97 -21.10
C GLU A 377 4.19 44.02 -19.89
N SER A 378 3.55 42.90 -20.05
CA SER A 378 3.70 41.78 -19.09
C SER A 378 5.09 41.22 -19.32
N VAL A 379 6.00 41.51 -18.40
CA VAL A 379 7.37 41.00 -18.44
C VAL A 379 7.33 39.57 -17.89
N ASP A 380 7.72 38.62 -18.72
CA ASP A 380 7.93 37.26 -18.26
C ASP A 380 9.13 37.23 -17.30
N ASP A 381 8.89 36.92 -16.02
CA ASP A 381 9.88 36.91 -14.97
C ASP A 381 10.73 35.60 -14.93
N THR A 382 10.35 34.58 -15.69
CA THR A 382 10.92 33.21 -15.59
C THR A 382 12.43 33.19 -15.80
N ALA A 383 12.94 33.88 -16.82
CA ALA A 383 14.37 33.84 -17.14
C ALA A 383 15.24 34.44 -16.02
N GLU A 384 14.86 35.64 -15.51
CA GLU A 384 15.63 36.34 -14.47
C GLU A 384 15.56 35.59 -13.11
N ILE A 385 14.39 35.03 -12.78
CA ILE A 385 14.22 34.24 -11.58
C ILE A 385 15.01 32.91 -11.68
N THR A 386 14.99 32.25 -12.85
CA THR A 386 15.78 31.03 -13.09
C THR A 386 17.28 31.30 -12.93
N GLU A 387 17.80 32.38 -13.49
CA GLU A 387 19.21 32.77 -13.34
C GLU A 387 19.56 32.99 -11.86
N ALA A 388 18.70 33.70 -11.11
CA ALA A 388 18.91 33.91 -9.68
C ALA A 388 18.81 32.63 -8.83
N LEU A 389 17.94 31.69 -9.20
CA LEU A 389 17.87 30.38 -8.56
C LEU A 389 19.10 29.51 -8.87
N GLN A 390 19.61 29.55 -10.09
CA GLN A 390 20.86 28.89 -10.47
C GLN A 390 22.06 29.49 -9.71
N GLU A 391 22.12 30.84 -9.59
CA GLU A 391 23.16 31.48 -8.74
C GLU A 391 23.06 31.09 -7.26
N LEU A 392 21.83 31.01 -6.70
CA LEU A 392 21.57 30.58 -5.33
C LEU A 392 22.07 29.16 -5.09
N SER A 393 21.85 28.29 -6.06
CA SER A 393 22.12 26.85 -5.97
C SER A 393 23.53 26.45 -6.47
N ALA A 394 24.28 27.30 -7.16
CA ALA A 394 25.62 27.02 -7.62
C ALA A 394 26.69 27.01 -6.49
N GLY A 395 26.37 27.57 -5.32
CA GLY A 395 27.27 27.64 -4.19
C GLY A 395 27.15 26.40 -3.29
N THR A 396 28.27 25.93 -2.75
CA THR A 396 28.29 24.84 -1.77
C THR A 396 28.12 25.31 -0.31
N ASP A 397 28.12 26.61 -0.06
CA ASP A 397 28.04 27.20 1.27
C ASP A 397 26.63 27.15 1.87
N THR A 398 25.60 27.14 1.00
CA THR A 398 24.19 27.08 1.38
C THR A 398 23.62 25.69 1.08
N GLN A 399 23.16 25.00 2.09
CA GLN A 399 22.47 23.70 1.95
C GLN A 399 20.99 23.92 1.65
N ILE A 400 20.49 23.33 0.59
CA ILE A 400 19.11 23.47 0.11
C ILE A 400 18.34 22.19 0.40
N ALA A 401 17.38 22.28 1.30
CA ALA A 401 16.40 21.21 1.52
C ALA A 401 15.19 21.41 0.59
N THR A 402 14.81 20.38 -0.13
CA THR A 402 13.71 20.46 -1.09
C THR A 402 12.91 19.16 -1.13
N PHE A 403 11.81 19.18 -1.85
CA PHE A 403 10.97 18.01 -2.10
C PHE A 403 10.97 17.71 -3.59
N ASP A 404 11.35 16.48 -3.97
CA ASP A 404 11.41 16.03 -5.37
C ASP A 404 12.32 16.92 -6.23
N VAL A 405 13.60 16.93 -5.86
CA VAL A 405 14.62 17.76 -6.53
C VAL A 405 14.75 17.48 -8.02
N LYS A 406 14.51 16.24 -8.44
CA LYS A 406 14.60 15.82 -9.84
C LYS A 406 13.70 16.67 -10.76
N HIS A 407 12.48 16.96 -10.33
CA HIS A 407 11.54 17.81 -11.08
C HIS A 407 11.88 19.32 -11.02
N GLN A 408 12.88 19.72 -10.23
CA GLN A 408 13.28 21.11 -10.09
C GLN A 408 14.60 21.45 -10.81
N TYR A 409 15.31 20.45 -11.33
CA TYR A 409 16.61 20.66 -11.99
C TYR A 409 16.58 21.52 -13.26
N ASP A 410 15.42 21.78 -13.86
CA ASP A 410 15.30 22.75 -14.97
C ASP A 410 15.66 24.17 -14.53
N TYR A 411 15.50 24.49 -13.24
CA TYR A 411 15.63 25.82 -12.66
C TYR A 411 16.80 25.94 -11.68
N LEU A 412 17.48 24.85 -11.35
CA LEU A 412 18.56 24.79 -10.36
C LEU A 412 19.92 24.46 -11.00
N ASP A 413 21.00 24.80 -10.30
CA ASP A 413 22.33 24.36 -10.72
C ASP A 413 22.49 22.84 -10.66
N ARG A 414 23.14 22.28 -11.68
CA ARG A 414 23.33 20.83 -11.87
C ARG A 414 24.80 20.42 -11.90
N SER A 415 25.68 21.28 -11.44
CA SER A 415 27.12 20.98 -11.38
C SER A 415 27.45 19.95 -10.30
N SER A 416 26.69 19.94 -9.21
CA SER A 416 26.81 18.99 -8.10
C SER A 416 25.44 18.71 -7.48
N THR A 417 25.33 17.66 -6.69
CA THR A 417 24.16 17.36 -5.86
C THR A 417 24.44 17.52 -4.36
N GLU A 418 25.66 17.87 -3.97
CA GLU A 418 26.08 17.94 -2.57
C GLU A 418 25.38 19.04 -1.77
N GLN A 419 24.94 20.11 -2.44
CA GLN A 419 24.20 21.20 -1.82
C GLN A 419 22.72 20.86 -1.57
N TYR A 420 22.16 19.81 -2.18
CA TYR A 420 20.75 19.44 -2.06
C TYR A 420 20.51 18.34 -1.05
N PHE A 421 19.38 18.42 -0.40
CA PHE A 421 18.81 17.34 0.41
C PHE A 421 17.33 17.16 0.06
N ASP A 422 16.98 16.04 -0.53
CA ASP A 422 15.61 15.73 -0.91
C ASP A 422 14.88 14.99 0.20
N VAL A 423 13.84 15.62 0.77
CA VAL A 423 13.06 15.03 1.87
C VAL A 423 12.19 13.86 1.41
N LEU A 424 11.78 13.82 0.13
CA LEU A 424 11.05 12.71 -0.47
C LEU A 424 11.93 11.44 -0.52
N ILE A 425 13.15 11.55 -1.06
CA ILE A 425 14.09 10.43 -1.13
C ILE A 425 14.46 9.96 0.28
N ALA A 426 14.68 10.88 1.21
CA ALA A 426 15.02 10.55 2.59
C ALA A 426 13.88 9.80 3.30
N ALA A 427 12.63 10.23 3.12
CA ALA A 427 11.45 9.55 3.68
C ALA A 427 11.25 8.15 3.07
N TYR A 428 11.46 8.01 1.77
CA TYR A 428 11.43 6.71 1.09
C TYR A 428 12.49 5.75 1.64
N LEU A 429 13.73 6.18 1.83
CA LEU A 429 14.79 5.32 2.37
C LEU A 429 14.46 4.81 3.77
N LEU A 430 13.83 5.64 4.60
CA LEU A 430 13.43 5.26 5.96
C LEU A 430 12.28 4.24 5.98
N ASN A 431 11.36 4.30 5.03
CA ASN A 431 10.26 3.34 4.91
C ASN A 431 9.81 3.15 3.45
N PRO A 432 10.41 2.20 2.69
CA PRO A 432 10.11 1.99 1.27
C PRO A 432 8.81 1.22 1.01
N LEU A 433 8.00 0.93 2.03
CA LEU A 433 6.75 0.17 1.90
C LEU A 433 5.51 1.05 1.66
N LYS A 434 5.66 2.37 1.69
CA LYS A 434 4.55 3.29 1.46
C LYS A 434 4.22 3.42 -0.02
N ASN A 435 2.96 3.73 -0.29
CA ASN A 435 2.50 3.95 -1.65
C ASN A 435 2.77 5.39 -2.13
N ASP A 436 2.83 6.34 -1.20
CA ASP A 436 3.14 7.74 -1.47
C ASP A 436 3.89 8.40 -0.30
N TYR A 437 4.59 9.50 -0.60
CA TYR A 437 5.43 10.27 0.31
C TYR A 437 5.11 11.76 0.17
N ASP A 438 3.84 12.10 0.09
CA ASP A 438 3.41 13.49 -0.01
C ASP A 438 3.89 14.34 1.18
N MET A 439 3.91 15.66 0.99
CA MET A 439 4.46 16.60 1.95
C MET A 439 3.75 16.53 3.30
N GLU A 440 2.43 16.31 3.29
CA GLU A 440 1.64 16.15 4.52
C GLU A 440 1.98 14.88 5.29
N ALA A 441 2.31 13.79 4.59
CA ALA A 441 2.77 12.56 5.24
C ALA A 441 4.14 12.76 5.90
N ILE A 442 5.08 13.42 5.22
CA ILE A 442 6.40 13.76 5.77
C ILE A 442 6.27 14.67 6.98
N ALA A 443 5.42 15.72 6.90
CA ALA A 443 5.18 16.63 8.00
C ALA A 443 4.63 15.92 9.23
N SER A 444 3.60 15.08 9.05
CA SER A 444 2.95 14.39 10.17
C SER A 444 3.85 13.34 10.83
N GLU A 445 4.52 12.49 10.04
CA GLU A 445 5.29 11.37 10.57
C GLU A 445 6.65 11.75 11.14
N HIS A 446 7.32 12.68 10.50
CA HIS A 446 8.68 13.02 10.89
C HIS A 446 8.77 14.28 11.74
N LEU A 447 7.85 15.24 11.57
CA LEU A 447 7.86 16.49 12.31
C LEU A 447 6.73 16.57 13.38
N GLY A 448 5.72 15.71 13.30
CA GLY A 448 4.54 15.82 14.16
C GLY A 448 3.70 17.06 13.86
N ILE A 449 3.77 17.62 12.65
CA ILE A 449 3.03 18.80 12.20
C ILE A 449 1.95 18.35 11.23
N LEU A 450 0.73 18.86 11.38
CA LEU A 450 -0.33 18.68 10.39
C LEU A 450 -0.40 19.89 9.48
N ILE A 451 -0.29 19.63 8.19
CA ILE A 451 -0.47 20.64 7.15
C ILE A 451 -1.63 20.23 6.24
N PRO A 452 -2.33 21.18 5.61
CA PRO A 452 -3.40 20.87 4.66
C PRO A 452 -2.87 20.03 3.48
N GLY A 453 -3.55 18.91 3.20
CA GLY A 453 -3.16 18.02 2.11
C GLY A 453 -3.54 18.57 0.74
N ARG A 454 -2.85 18.08 -0.32
CA ARG A 454 -3.12 18.50 -1.71
C ARG A 454 -4.62 18.36 -2.08
N ALA A 455 -5.24 17.23 -1.75
CA ALA A 455 -6.65 17.00 -2.07
C ALA A 455 -7.60 17.96 -1.36
N GLU A 456 -7.27 18.38 -0.15
CA GLU A 456 -8.04 19.34 0.65
C GLU A 456 -7.93 20.77 0.07
N VAL A 457 -6.72 21.20 -0.26
CA VAL A 457 -6.43 22.55 -0.75
C VAL A 457 -6.92 22.72 -2.18
N PHE A 458 -6.65 21.77 -3.05
CA PHE A 458 -6.93 21.87 -4.49
C PHE A 458 -8.31 21.34 -4.89
N GLY A 459 -8.83 20.30 -4.21
CA GLY A 459 -10.00 19.59 -4.70
C GLY A 459 -9.74 18.97 -6.07
N LYS A 460 -10.37 19.52 -7.12
CA LYS A 460 -10.14 19.12 -8.53
C LYS A 460 -9.36 20.15 -9.34
N ARG A 461 -8.91 21.24 -8.72
CA ARG A 461 -8.17 22.34 -9.39
C ARG A 461 -6.69 21.95 -9.51
N ASP A 462 -5.99 22.60 -10.42
CA ASP A 462 -4.55 22.71 -10.48
C ASP A 462 -4.05 23.93 -9.68
N PHE A 463 -2.73 24.07 -9.54
CA PHE A 463 -2.14 25.18 -8.78
C PHE A 463 -2.40 26.54 -9.48
N ARG A 464 -2.35 26.58 -10.80
CA ARG A 464 -2.61 27.78 -11.62
C ARG A 464 -4.01 28.31 -11.36
N THR A 465 -5.00 27.44 -11.39
CA THR A 465 -6.39 27.77 -11.05
C THR A 465 -6.53 28.24 -9.61
N LEU A 466 -5.92 27.51 -8.66
CA LEU A 466 -5.95 27.91 -7.25
C LEU A 466 -5.30 29.26 -7.03
N LEU A 467 -4.14 29.53 -7.64
CA LEU A 467 -3.44 30.81 -7.53
C LEU A 467 -4.29 31.99 -8.03
N SER A 468 -5.07 31.77 -9.09
CA SER A 468 -5.97 32.81 -9.64
C SER A 468 -7.23 33.01 -8.81
N GLU A 469 -7.80 31.98 -8.17
CA GLU A 469 -9.04 32.03 -7.40
C GLU A 469 -8.82 32.38 -5.92
N ASP A 470 -7.75 31.87 -5.31
CA ASP A 470 -7.41 32.01 -3.89
C ASP A 470 -5.89 32.01 -3.69
N ALA A 471 -5.26 33.15 -4.05
CA ALA A 471 -3.82 33.32 -3.93
C ALA A 471 -3.28 33.07 -2.50
N GLY A 472 -4.11 33.36 -1.47
CA GLY A 472 -3.75 33.13 -0.08
C GLY A 472 -3.54 31.66 0.24
N LYS A 473 -4.45 30.77 -0.21
CA LYS A 473 -4.30 29.32 -0.04
C LYS A 473 -3.15 28.76 -0.90
N ALA A 474 -2.95 29.25 -2.11
CA ALA A 474 -1.85 28.84 -2.95
C ALA A 474 -0.50 29.17 -2.31
N MET A 475 -0.36 30.40 -1.77
CA MET A 475 0.82 30.82 -1.01
C MET A 475 1.05 29.94 0.23
N GLU A 476 0.00 29.72 1.02
CA GLU A 476 0.10 28.92 2.26
C GLU A 476 0.59 27.49 1.95
N TYR A 477 0.00 26.84 0.95
CA TYR A 477 0.42 25.50 0.51
C TYR A 477 1.88 25.46 0.07
N ALA A 478 2.30 26.41 -0.78
CA ALA A 478 3.68 26.50 -1.26
C ALA A 478 4.67 26.77 -0.11
N CYS A 479 4.32 27.66 0.83
CA CYS A 479 5.14 27.95 1.99
C CYS A 479 5.29 26.74 2.92
N TYR A 480 4.22 25.97 3.15
CA TYR A 480 4.34 24.71 3.91
C TYR A 480 5.36 23.76 3.27
N GLY A 481 5.38 23.63 1.94
CA GLY A 481 6.34 22.78 1.26
C GLY A 481 7.79 23.17 1.54
N ALA A 482 8.12 24.46 1.42
CA ALA A 482 9.48 24.96 1.73
C ALA A 482 9.82 24.84 3.23
N TYR A 483 8.87 25.15 4.12
CA TYR A 483 9.04 25.04 5.57
C TYR A 483 9.28 23.60 6.02
N VAL A 484 8.45 22.66 5.57
CA VAL A 484 8.59 21.23 5.90
C VAL A 484 9.88 20.66 5.35
N SER A 485 10.29 21.06 4.14
CA SER A 485 11.57 20.63 3.57
C SER A 485 12.74 21.05 4.46
N ARG A 486 12.79 22.31 4.87
CA ARG A 486 13.85 22.82 5.76
C ARG A 486 13.84 22.12 7.12
N LYS A 487 12.68 22.06 7.78
CA LYS A 487 12.54 21.40 9.09
C LYS A 487 12.81 19.91 9.04
N GLY A 488 12.33 19.26 8.00
CA GLY A 488 12.46 17.81 7.79
C GLY A 488 13.89 17.37 7.58
N LYS A 489 14.72 18.17 6.92
CA LYS A 489 16.11 17.82 6.63
C LYS A 489 16.86 17.33 7.86
N LYS A 490 16.88 18.09 8.94
CA LYS A 490 17.62 17.69 10.15
C LYS A 490 17.10 16.38 10.72
N VAL A 491 15.79 16.26 10.89
CA VAL A 491 15.16 15.07 11.49
C VAL A 491 15.37 13.83 10.63
N LEU A 492 15.19 13.95 9.31
CA LEU A 492 15.39 12.85 8.37
C LEU A 492 16.86 12.46 8.29
N LYS A 493 17.78 13.44 8.26
CA LYS A 493 19.21 13.19 8.25
C LYS A 493 19.65 12.44 9.50
N ASP A 494 19.21 12.88 10.69
CA ASP A 494 19.53 12.23 11.97
C ASP A 494 18.98 10.78 11.98
N LYS A 495 17.78 10.54 11.47
CA LYS A 495 17.18 9.19 11.33
C LYS A 495 17.95 8.31 10.34
N LEU A 496 18.36 8.85 9.19
CA LEU A 496 19.18 8.13 8.21
C LEU A 496 20.56 7.78 8.78
N GLU A 497 21.19 8.67 9.53
CA GLU A 497 22.47 8.43 10.18
C GLU A 497 22.35 7.34 11.25
N ALA A 498 21.32 7.41 12.10
CA ALA A 498 21.02 6.36 13.09
C ALA A 498 20.70 5.01 12.44
N ALA A 499 20.11 5.00 11.25
CA ALA A 499 19.84 3.79 10.48
C ALA A 499 21.06 3.31 9.67
N GLY A 500 22.20 4.02 9.64
CA GLY A 500 23.38 3.68 8.83
C GLY A 500 23.21 3.91 7.34
N MET A 501 22.21 4.71 6.92
CA MET A 501 21.86 4.95 5.51
C MET A 501 22.35 6.30 4.97
N LYS A 502 23.22 7.02 5.70
CA LYS A 502 23.73 8.33 5.27
C LYS A 502 24.49 8.26 3.94
N CYS A 503 25.46 7.34 3.82
CA CYS A 503 26.22 7.18 2.57
C CYS A 503 25.32 6.77 1.41
N LEU A 504 24.31 5.91 1.67
CA LEU A 504 23.33 5.54 0.68
C LEU A 504 22.57 6.76 0.13
N MET A 505 22.18 7.69 1.00
CA MET A 505 21.50 8.94 0.60
C MET A 505 22.47 9.87 -0.16
N GLU A 506 23.64 10.18 0.42
CA GLU A 506 24.52 11.24 -0.05
C GLU A 506 25.37 10.81 -1.28
N GLU A 507 25.80 9.54 -1.34
CA GLU A 507 26.72 9.05 -2.37
C GLU A 507 26.04 8.25 -3.49
N MET A 508 24.78 7.82 -3.28
CA MET A 508 24.04 7.02 -4.27
C MET A 508 22.75 7.71 -4.70
N GLU A 509 21.80 7.89 -3.80
CA GLU A 509 20.44 8.30 -4.19
C GLU A 509 20.38 9.76 -4.68
N MET A 510 21.11 10.67 -4.03
CA MET A 510 21.18 12.07 -4.48
C MET A 510 21.88 12.22 -5.83
N PRO A 511 23.10 11.67 -6.07
CA PRO A 511 23.70 11.70 -7.40
C PRO A 511 22.85 11.02 -8.47
N LEU A 512 22.18 9.92 -8.15
CA LEU A 512 21.30 9.21 -9.07
C LEU A 512 20.13 10.09 -9.54
N SER A 513 19.58 10.96 -8.69
CA SER A 513 18.48 11.85 -9.08
C SER A 513 18.83 12.73 -10.29
N LEU A 514 20.09 13.17 -10.38
CA LEU A 514 20.58 13.96 -11.50
C LEU A 514 20.83 13.10 -12.75
N VAL A 515 21.34 11.88 -12.58
CA VAL A 515 21.47 10.90 -13.69
C VAL A 515 20.10 10.63 -14.32
N LEU A 516 19.08 10.36 -13.49
CA LEU A 516 17.72 10.07 -13.95
C LEU A 516 17.08 11.29 -14.63
N TYR A 517 17.33 12.50 -14.12
CA TYR A 517 16.89 13.73 -14.78
C TYR A 517 17.49 13.86 -16.20
N ASP A 518 18.81 13.68 -16.34
CA ASP A 518 19.47 13.78 -17.66
C ASP A 518 18.93 12.69 -18.61
N MET A 519 18.75 11.45 -18.14
CA MET A 519 18.17 10.37 -18.94
C MET A 519 16.73 10.70 -19.41
N GLN A 520 15.91 11.30 -18.55
CA GLN A 520 14.56 11.74 -18.91
C GLN A 520 14.59 12.84 -19.98
N LYS A 521 15.49 13.80 -19.84
CA LYS A 521 15.63 14.91 -20.82
C LYS A 521 16.18 14.42 -22.16
N GLU A 522 17.07 13.43 -22.17
CA GLU A 522 17.56 12.83 -23.42
C GLU A 522 16.45 12.03 -24.12
N GLY A 523 15.67 11.24 -23.39
CA GLY A 523 14.64 10.37 -23.96
C GLY A 523 15.17 9.36 -24.98
N VAL A 524 14.30 8.67 -25.68
CA VAL A 524 14.64 7.66 -26.72
C VAL A 524 13.86 7.92 -28.01
N ALA A 525 14.55 8.04 -29.13
CA ALA A 525 13.92 8.27 -30.42
C ALA A 525 13.12 7.05 -30.91
N VAL A 526 11.94 7.30 -31.47
CA VAL A 526 11.01 6.27 -31.93
C VAL A 526 10.51 6.58 -33.33
N LYS A 527 10.57 5.61 -34.21
CA LYS A 527 9.99 5.69 -35.56
C LYS A 527 8.46 5.51 -35.49
N ARG A 528 7.72 6.60 -35.42
CA ARG A 528 6.25 6.62 -35.33
C ARG A 528 5.58 5.77 -36.42
N GLU A 529 6.03 5.88 -37.67
CA GLU A 529 5.45 5.17 -38.81
C GLU A 529 5.69 3.65 -38.74
N GLU A 530 6.87 3.24 -38.29
CA GLU A 530 7.20 1.81 -38.13
C GLU A 530 6.42 1.22 -36.93
N LEU A 531 6.24 1.99 -35.85
CA LEU A 531 5.41 1.59 -34.70
C LEU A 531 3.95 1.39 -35.11
N LYS A 532 3.41 2.28 -35.91
CA LYS A 532 2.06 2.18 -36.49
C LYS A 532 1.95 0.94 -37.38
N ALA A 533 2.90 0.74 -38.32
CA ALA A 533 2.93 -0.42 -39.22
C ALA A 533 2.99 -1.75 -38.45
N TYR A 534 3.76 -1.78 -37.37
CA TYR A 534 3.80 -2.94 -36.47
C TYR A 534 2.40 -3.22 -35.84
N GLY A 535 1.72 -2.19 -35.31
CA GLY A 535 0.37 -2.34 -34.76
C GLY A 535 -0.66 -2.80 -35.77
N ASP A 536 -0.62 -2.26 -37.00
CA ASP A 536 -1.52 -2.62 -38.10
C ASP A 536 -1.31 -4.09 -38.54
N ALA A 537 -0.07 -4.60 -38.54
CA ALA A 537 0.23 -5.99 -38.86
C ALA A 537 -0.38 -7.02 -37.87
N LEU A 538 -0.68 -6.62 -36.65
CA LEU A 538 -1.30 -7.51 -35.64
C LEU A 538 -2.82 -7.68 -35.86
N VAL A 539 -3.48 -6.71 -36.51
CA VAL A 539 -4.97 -6.63 -36.58
C VAL A 539 -5.58 -7.87 -37.19
N ALA A 540 -5.07 -8.31 -38.37
CA ALA A 540 -5.64 -9.45 -39.06
C ALA A 540 -5.60 -10.74 -38.24
N ARG A 541 -4.53 -10.96 -37.48
CA ARG A 541 -4.42 -12.14 -36.61
C ARG A 541 -5.30 -12.03 -35.37
N ILE A 542 -5.46 -10.84 -34.81
CA ILE A 542 -6.37 -10.58 -33.68
C ILE A 542 -7.82 -10.89 -34.10
N GLU A 543 -8.26 -10.41 -35.28
CA GLU A 543 -9.61 -10.67 -35.82
C GLU A 543 -9.85 -12.15 -36.11
N GLU A 544 -8.87 -12.86 -36.70
CA GLU A 544 -8.93 -14.29 -36.90
C GLU A 544 -9.12 -15.08 -35.60
N LEU A 545 -8.34 -14.73 -34.56
CA LEU A 545 -8.43 -15.36 -33.24
C LEU A 545 -9.77 -15.05 -32.56
N GLU A 546 -10.28 -13.83 -32.66
CA GLU A 546 -11.57 -13.44 -32.12
C GLU A 546 -12.70 -14.26 -32.70
N GLN A 547 -12.72 -14.43 -34.05
CA GLN A 547 -13.69 -15.27 -34.73
C GLN A 547 -13.56 -16.75 -34.36
N SER A 548 -12.32 -17.25 -34.23
CA SER A 548 -12.05 -18.63 -33.79
C SER A 548 -12.58 -18.87 -32.37
N ILE A 549 -12.28 -17.96 -31.43
CA ILE A 549 -12.71 -18.06 -30.03
C ILE A 549 -14.24 -18.02 -29.92
N HIS A 550 -14.91 -17.07 -30.59
CA HIS A 550 -16.37 -16.98 -30.60
C HIS A 550 -17.04 -18.21 -31.23
N THR A 551 -16.45 -18.74 -32.29
CA THR A 551 -16.92 -19.97 -32.94
C THR A 551 -16.79 -21.19 -32.02
N GLN A 552 -15.67 -21.35 -31.33
CA GLN A 552 -15.43 -22.43 -30.36
C GLN A 552 -16.33 -22.31 -29.12
N ALA A 553 -16.56 -21.07 -28.67
CA ALA A 553 -17.43 -20.80 -27.52
C ALA A 553 -18.93 -20.93 -27.84
N GLY A 554 -19.30 -20.83 -29.13
CA GLY A 554 -20.71 -20.81 -29.57
C GLY A 554 -21.46 -19.52 -29.21
N THR A 555 -20.77 -18.47 -28.78
CA THR A 555 -21.33 -17.18 -28.39
C THR A 555 -20.31 -16.05 -28.52
N GLU A 556 -20.80 -14.84 -28.80
CA GLU A 556 -19.98 -13.63 -28.78
C GLU A 556 -19.90 -13.08 -27.36
N PHE A 557 -18.72 -12.64 -26.95
CA PHE A 557 -18.46 -12.05 -25.64
C PHE A 557 -17.15 -11.23 -25.66
N ASN A 558 -16.95 -10.36 -24.68
CA ASN A 558 -15.71 -9.61 -24.55
C ASN A 558 -14.61 -10.52 -23.97
N ILE A 559 -13.68 -10.98 -24.81
CA ILE A 559 -12.56 -11.88 -24.45
C ILE A 559 -11.60 -11.21 -23.44
N ASN A 560 -11.49 -9.89 -23.45
CA ASN A 560 -10.68 -9.13 -22.52
C ASN A 560 -11.37 -8.89 -21.16
N SER A 561 -12.66 -9.24 -21.02
CA SER A 561 -13.37 -9.18 -19.74
C SER A 561 -13.10 -10.44 -18.92
N PRO A 562 -12.36 -10.41 -17.80
CA PRO A 562 -12.11 -11.59 -16.98
C PRO A 562 -13.39 -12.29 -16.50
N LYS A 563 -14.44 -11.49 -16.24
CA LYS A 563 -15.74 -12.00 -15.79
C LYS A 563 -16.42 -12.80 -16.88
N GLN A 564 -16.64 -12.21 -18.06
CA GLN A 564 -17.32 -12.88 -19.17
C GLN A 564 -16.54 -14.11 -19.65
N LEU A 565 -15.22 -13.99 -19.76
CA LEU A 565 -14.36 -15.12 -20.12
C LEU A 565 -14.46 -16.27 -19.10
N GLY A 566 -14.47 -15.95 -17.81
CA GLY A 566 -14.60 -16.95 -16.75
C GLY A 566 -15.96 -17.68 -16.81
N GLU A 567 -17.06 -16.96 -17.05
CA GLU A 567 -18.39 -17.51 -17.24
C GLU A 567 -18.46 -18.43 -18.48
N VAL A 568 -17.88 -18.00 -19.61
CA VAL A 568 -17.85 -18.80 -20.85
C VAL A 568 -17.05 -20.08 -20.66
N LEU A 569 -15.80 -19.99 -20.20
CA LEU A 569 -14.93 -21.16 -20.09
C LEU A 569 -15.42 -22.17 -19.03
N PHE A 570 -15.78 -21.70 -17.84
CA PHE A 570 -15.98 -22.58 -16.68
C PHE A 570 -17.45 -22.89 -16.38
N GLU A 571 -18.41 -22.07 -16.84
CA GLU A 571 -19.84 -22.32 -16.65
C GLU A 571 -20.52 -22.82 -17.94
N THR A 572 -20.30 -22.13 -19.08
CA THR A 572 -20.93 -22.50 -20.35
C THR A 572 -20.27 -23.73 -20.99
N MET A 573 -18.94 -23.68 -21.17
CA MET A 573 -18.17 -24.77 -21.76
C MET A 573 -17.78 -25.86 -20.75
N GLN A 574 -17.95 -25.61 -19.44
CA GLN A 574 -17.66 -26.55 -18.35
C GLN A 574 -16.23 -27.11 -18.36
N ILE A 575 -15.24 -26.29 -18.76
CA ILE A 575 -13.85 -26.68 -18.73
C ILE A 575 -13.41 -26.91 -17.28
N PRO A 576 -12.84 -28.09 -16.93
CA PRO A 576 -12.43 -28.37 -15.57
C PRO A 576 -11.19 -27.56 -15.19
N GLY A 577 -10.97 -27.34 -13.88
CA GLY A 577 -9.78 -26.67 -13.35
C GLY A 577 -9.95 -25.15 -13.10
N GLY A 578 -11.17 -24.61 -13.26
CA GLY A 578 -11.45 -23.22 -12.93
C GLY A 578 -11.25 -22.90 -11.45
N LYS A 579 -10.41 -21.91 -11.14
CA LYS A 579 -10.17 -21.44 -9.78
C LYS A 579 -11.16 -20.32 -9.43
N LYS A 580 -12.10 -20.58 -8.52
CA LYS A 580 -13.05 -19.56 -8.05
C LYS A 580 -12.36 -18.50 -7.18
N THR A 581 -12.74 -17.25 -7.41
CA THR A 581 -12.35 -16.06 -6.62
C THR A 581 -13.61 -15.42 -6.01
N LYS A 582 -13.43 -14.37 -5.21
CA LYS A 582 -14.58 -13.62 -4.64
C LYS A 582 -15.48 -12.98 -5.70
N THR A 583 -14.96 -12.70 -6.90
CA THR A 583 -15.64 -11.97 -7.97
C THR A 583 -15.96 -12.83 -9.21
N GLY A 584 -15.72 -14.16 -9.16
CA GLY A 584 -15.94 -15.08 -10.27
C GLY A 584 -14.78 -16.06 -10.43
N TYR A 585 -14.55 -16.53 -11.66
CA TYR A 585 -13.42 -17.42 -11.96
C TYR A 585 -12.16 -16.62 -12.31
N SER A 586 -10.99 -17.12 -11.87
CA SER A 586 -9.70 -16.58 -12.28
C SER A 586 -9.43 -16.95 -13.74
N THR A 587 -9.14 -15.94 -14.56
CA THR A 587 -8.67 -16.09 -15.94
C THR A 587 -7.25 -15.54 -16.09
N ALA A 588 -6.46 -15.59 -15.01
CA ALA A 588 -5.04 -15.21 -15.02
C ALA A 588 -4.24 -16.16 -15.92
N ALA A 589 -3.14 -15.66 -16.47
CA ALA A 589 -2.35 -16.41 -17.47
C ALA A 589 -1.86 -17.76 -16.92
N ASP A 590 -1.42 -17.81 -15.66
CA ASP A 590 -0.96 -19.03 -14.98
C ASP A 590 -2.04 -20.12 -14.86
N VAL A 591 -3.32 -19.71 -14.77
CA VAL A 591 -4.47 -20.65 -14.76
C VAL A 591 -4.76 -21.13 -16.17
N LEU A 592 -4.76 -20.23 -17.16
CA LEU A 592 -5.06 -20.57 -18.54
C LEU A 592 -3.92 -21.38 -19.20
N GLU A 593 -2.67 -21.09 -18.93
CA GLU A 593 -1.51 -21.82 -19.44
C GLU A 593 -1.59 -23.32 -19.10
N LYS A 594 -2.04 -23.68 -17.90
CA LYS A 594 -2.23 -25.08 -17.48
C LYS A 594 -3.30 -25.82 -18.29
N LEU A 595 -4.25 -25.08 -18.86
CA LEU A 595 -5.35 -25.62 -19.64
C LEU A 595 -5.07 -25.58 -21.16
N SER A 596 -4.07 -24.82 -21.59
CA SER A 596 -3.79 -24.56 -23.00
C SER A 596 -3.37 -25.80 -23.81
N ALA A 597 -2.77 -26.79 -23.13
CA ALA A 597 -2.39 -28.05 -23.78
C ALA A 597 -3.59 -28.89 -24.22
N ASP A 598 -4.65 -28.88 -23.41
CA ASP A 598 -5.83 -29.75 -23.59
C ASP A 598 -6.98 -29.02 -24.33
N TYR A 599 -7.03 -27.69 -24.30
CA TYR A 599 -8.13 -26.89 -24.84
C TYR A 599 -7.67 -25.87 -25.87
N PRO A 600 -7.93 -26.08 -27.20
CA PRO A 600 -7.54 -25.16 -28.26
C PRO A 600 -8.04 -23.73 -28.04
N ILE A 601 -9.28 -23.55 -27.58
CA ILE A 601 -9.85 -22.23 -27.28
C ILE A 601 -8.99 -21.46 -26.26
N VAL A 602 -8.45 -22.14 -25.25
CA VAL A 602 -7.62 -21.49 -24.21
C VAL A 602 -6.28 -21.03 -24.80
N ARG A 603 -5.70 -21.77 -25.71
CA ARG A 603 -4.50 -21.37 -26.46
C ARG A 603 -4.77 -20.14 -27.31
N ASP A 604 -5.88 -20.15 -28.07
CA ASP A 604 -6.29 -19.00 -28.89
C ASP A 604 -6.55 -17.75 -28.03
N ILE A 605 -7.15 -17.90 -26.84
CA ILE A 605 -7.38 -16.81 -25.89
C ILE A 605 -6.05 -16.24 -25.36
N LEU A 606 -5.08 -17.09 -25.02
CA LEU A 606 -3.76 -16.63 -24.55
C LEU A 606 -3.04 -15.86 -25.67
N GLU A 607 -3.07 -16.35 -26.90
CA GLU A 607 -2.50 -15.66 -28.06
C GLU A 607 -3.23 -14.33 -28.34
N TYR A 608 -4.56 -14.34 -28.38
CA TYR A 608 -5.40 -13.15 -28.56
C TYR A 608 -5.09 -12.06 -27.54
N ARG A 609 -5.08 -12.40 -26.25
CA ARG A 609 -4.75 -11.46 -25.17
C ARG A 609 -3.33 -10.93 -25.27
N GLY A 610 -2.38 -11.78 -25.66
CA GLY A 610 -0.99 -11.38 -25.92
C GLY A 610 -0.91 -10.35 -27.04
N LEU A 611 -1.51 -10.61 -28.19
CA LEU A 611 -1.50 -9.71 -29.35
C LEU A 611 -2.29 -8.42 -29.09
N THR A 612 -3.45 -8.50 -28.45
CA THR A 612 -4.24 -7.33 -28.08
C THR A 612 -3.47 -6.42 -27.13
N LYS A 613 -2.73 -6.98 -26.16
CA LYS A 613 -1.87 -6.20 -25.28
C LYS A 613 -0.70 -5.57 -26.05
N LEU A 614 -0.06 -6.30 -26.96
CA LEU A 614 1.01 -5.75 -27.81
C LEU A 614 0.49 -4.57 -28.63
N LYS A 615 -0.70 -4.67 -29.21
CA LYS A 615 -1.31 -3.59 -29.99
C LYS A 615 -1.70 -2.42 -29.09
N SER A 616 -2.56 -2.62 -28.11
CA SER A 616 -3.16 -1.53 -27.33
C SER A 616 -2.15 -0.81 -26.40
N THR A 617 -1.29 -1.58 -25.71
CA THR A 617 -0.37 -1.02 -24.72
C THR A 617 0.92 -0.52 -25.35
N TYR A 618 1.47 -1.27 -26.33
CA TYR A 618 2.78 -0.94 -26.87
C TYR A 618 2.72 -0.24 -28.22
N ALA A 619 1.93 -0.73 -29.22
CA ALA A 619 1.86 -0.04 -30.50
C ALA A 619 1.10 1.28 -30.40
N ASP A 620 -0.17 1.23 -29.99
CA ASP A 620 -1.04 2.41 -29.92
C ASP A 620 -0.69 3.27 -28.69
N GLY A 621 -0.42 2.63 -27.54
CA GLY A 621 -0.14 3.32 -26.27
C GLY A 621 1.17 4.12 -26.31
N LEU A 622 2.27 3.56 -26.82
CA LEU A 622 3.55 4.28 -26.92
C LEU A 622 3.48 5.46 -27.90
N ALA A 623 2.68 5.33 -28.98
CA ALA A 623 2.53 6.39 -29.95
C ALA A 623 2.02 7.72 -29.37
N ALA A 624 1.24 7.65 -28.28
CA ALA A 624 0.72 8.82 -27.57
C ALA A 624 1.80 9.58 -26.76
N PHE A 625 2.93 8.94 -26.47
CA PHE A 625 4.03 9.52 -25.71
C PHE A 625 5.20 9.99 -26.58
N ILE A 626 5.10 9.89 -27.90
CA ILE A 626 6.13 10.43 -28.80
C ILE A 626 5.93 11.94 -28.88
N GLU A 627 6.90 12.70 -28.36
CA GLU A 627 6.87 14.16 -28.34
C GLU A 627 7.25 14.78 -29.70
N GLU A 628 7.30 16.11 -29.77
CA GLU A 628 7.57 16.84 -31.03
C GLU A 628 8.98 16.60 -31.59
N ASP A 629 9.94 16.31 -30.72
CA ASP A 629 11.31 15.94 -31.09
C ASP A 629 11.44 14.49 -31.63
N GLY A 630 10.34 13.73 -31.65
CA GLY A 630 10.29 12.34 -32.09
C GLY A 630 10.79 11.34 -31.06
N ARG A 631 10.92 11.75 -29.78
CA ARG A 631 11.43 10.91 -28.69
C ARG A 631 10.33 10.61 -27.68
N ILE A 632 10.55 9.59 -26.87
CA ILE A 632 9.75 9.26 -25.69
C ILE A 632 10.59 9.58 -24.45
N HIS A 633 10.06 10.44 -23.60
CA HIS A 633 10.65 10.85 -22.34
C HIS A 633 9.94 10.16 -21.18
N THR A 634 10.39 8.93 -20.85
CA THR A 634 9.80 8.17 -19.74
C THR A 634 10.20 8.78 -18.40
N ASN A 635 9.31 8.72 -17.41
CA ASN A 635 9.63 9.14 -16.04
C ASN A 635 10.27 7.98 -15.27
N PHE A 636 11.48 8.16 -14.78
CA PHE A 636 12.19 7.21 -13.91
C PHE A 636 11.91 7.52 -12.45
N ASN A 637 11.21 6.63 -11.76
CA ASN A 637 10.86 6.80 -10.35
C ASN A 637 11.83 6.07 -9.45
N GLN A 638 12.37 6.81 -8.49
CA GLN A 638 13.37 6.35 -7.53
C GLN A 638 12.74 5.85 -6.22
N THR A 639 11.49 6.23 -5.93
CA THR A 639 10.84 6.11 -4.62
C THR A 639 9.61 5.18 -4.62
N ILE A 640 9.47 4.29 -5.62
CA ILE A 640 8.27 3.41 -5.73
C ILE A 640 8.54 2.00 -5.23
N THR A 641 9.69 1.41 -5.57
CA THR A 641 9.90 -0.02 -5.31
C THR A 641 10.46 -0.27 -3.91
N ALA A 642 9.96 -1.30 -3.23
CA ALA A 642 10.46 -1.66 -1.91
C ALA A 642 11.88 -2.26 -1.89
N THR A 643 12.44 -2.61 -3.06
CA THR A 643 13.77 -3.20 -3.22
C THR A 643 14.85 -2.22 -3.61
N GLY A 644 14.52 -0.95 -3.87
CA GLY A 644 15.45 0.05 -4.40
C GLY A 644 15.59 0.04 -5.92
N ARG A 645 14.94 -0.87 -6.65
CA ARG A 645 14.91 -0.82 -8.12
C ARG A 645 14.27 0.47 -8.62
N ILE A 646 14.75 0.99 -9.74
CA ILE A 646 14.13 2.10 -10.45
C ILE A 646 12.90 1.55 -11.19
N SER A 647 11.82 2.30 -11.23
CA SER A 647 10.66 2.00 -12.09
C SER A 647 10.50 3.06 -13.18
N SER A 648 9.93 2.68 -14.32
CA SER A 648 9.65 3.56 -15.44
C SER A 648 8.14 3.68 -15.63
N THR A 649 7.66 4.91 -15.77
CA THR A 649 6.23 5.20 -15.98
C THR A 649 6.06 6.28 -17.04
N GLU A 650 4.91 6.37 -17.64
CA GLU A 650 4.51 7.39 -18.62
C GLU A 650 5.46 7.57 -19.82
N PRO A 651 5.71 6.51 -20.59
CA PRO A 651 5.25 5.12 -20.49
C PRO A 651 6.24 4.21 -19.78
N ASN A 652 5.82 3.00 -19.36
CA ASN A 652 6.75 2.01 -18.82
C ASN A 652 7.55 1.32 -19.92
N LEU A 653 8.80 1.73 -20.14
CA LEU A 653 9.70 1.14 -21.12
C LEU A 653 10.43 -0.13 -20.63
N GLN A 654 10.43 -0.38 -19.30
CA GLN A 654 11.08 -1.56 -18.71
C GLN A 654 10.29 -2.85 -18.92
N ASN A 655 9.01 -2.76 -19.29
CA ASN A 655 8.10 -3.90 -19.44
C ASN A 655 7.84 -4.31 -20.88
N ILE A 656 8.62 -3.84 -21.86
CA ILE A 656 8.50 -4.27 -23.25
C ILE A 656 8.80 -5.77 -23.35
N PRO A 657 7.86 -6.60 -23.87
CA PRO A 657 7.98 -8.05 -23.79
C PRO A 657 9.20 -8.62 -24.55
N MET A 658 9.97 -9.48 -23.86
CA MET A 658 11.16 -10.13 -24.43
C MET A 658 10.98 -11.63 -24.72
N ARG A 659 9.98 -12.27 -24.09
CA ARG A 659 9.78 -13.73 -24.22
C ARG A 659 9.16 -14.14 -25.55
N MET A 660 8.31 -13.29 -26.10
CA MET A 660 7.64 -13.52 -27.40
C MET A 660 8.42 -12.81 -28.51
N GLU A 661 8.63 -13.49 -29.61
CA GLU A 661 9.33 -12.90 -30.79
C GLU A 661 8.63 -11.62 -31.28
N LEU A 662 7.30 -11.64 -31.41
CA LEU A 662 6.53 -10.45 -31.78
C LEU A 662 6.72 -9.31 -30.77
N GLY A 663 6.81 -9.60 -29.49
CA GLY A 663 7.10 -8.58 -28.46
C GLY A 663 8.48 -7.96 -28.64
N ARG A 664 9.51 -8.76 -28.93
CA ARG A 664 10.87 -8.28 -29.20
C ARG A 664 10.94 -7.36 -30.41
N GLN A 665 10.12 -7.61 -31.45
CA GLN A 665 10.07 -6.81 -32.68
C GLN A 665 9.75 -5.32 -32.40
N ILE A 666 9.04 -5.01 -31.31
CA ILE A 666 8.76 -3.61 -30.91
C ILE A 666 10.06 -2.85 -30.68
N ARG A 667 11.11 -3.48 -30.19
CA ARG A 667 12.40 -2.83 -29.95
C ARG A 667 13.07 -2.30 -31.22
N LYS A 668 12.65 -2.74 -32.42
CA LYS A 668 13.17 -2.24 -33.70
C LYS A 668 12.78 -0.80 -33.99
N VAL A 669 11.66 -0.32 -33.44
CA VAL A 669 11.19 1.03 -33.68
C VAL A 669 11.96 2.07 -32.85
N PHE A 670 12.67 1.64 -31.79
CA PHE A 670 13.56 2.49 -31.02
C PHE A 670 14.90 2.57 -31.72
N ILE A 671 15.28 3.76 -32.10
CA ILE A 671 16.47 4.02 -32.91
C ILE A 671 17.36 5.09 -32.27
N PRO A 672 18.67 5.07 -32.47
CA PRO A 672 19.52 6.17 -32.11
C PRO A 672 19.34 7.37 -33.05
N ARG A 673 19.80 8.56 -32.63
CA ARG A 673 19.87 9.72 -33.52
C ARG A 673 20.84 9.48 -34.68
N GLU A 674 20.74 10.28 -35.73
CA GLU A 674 21.64 10.16 -36.92
C GLU A 674 23.12 10.32 -36.52
N GLY A 675 23.99 9.43 -37.03
CA GLY A 675 25.39 9.39 -36.68
C GLY A 675 25.73 8.62 -35.40
N TYR A 676 24.71 8.06 -34.71
CA TYR A 676 24.86 7.27 -33.49
C TYR A 676 24.48 5.79 -33.70
N GLU A 677 24.77 5.00 -32.71
CA GLU A 677 24.29 3.63 -32.55
C GLU A 677 23.93 3.40 -31.08
N PHE A 678 23.15 2.37 -30.81
CA PHE A 678 22.93 1.91 -29.44
C PHE A 678 24.04 0.98 -28.98
N MET A 679 24.45 1.15 -27.74
CA MET A 679 25.34 0.22 -27.03
C MET A 679 24.62 -0.22 -25.76
N ASP A 680 24.28 -1.50 -25.71
CA ASP A 680 23.58 -2.13 -24.58
C ASP A 680 24.58 -2.97 -23.79
N ALA A 681 24.63 -2.75 -22.48
CA ALA A 681 25.48 -3.51 -21.56
C ALA A 681 24.61 -4.11 -20.46
N ASP A 682 24.56 -5.44 -20.40
CA ASP A 682 23.73 -6.23 -19.47
C ASP A 682 24.62 -7.00 -18.50
N TYR A 683 24.31 -6.93 -17.20
CA TYR A 683 25.03 -7.74 -16.22
C TYR A 683 24.73 -9.24 -16.37
N SER A 684 25.76 -10.03 -16.51
CA SER A 684 25.64 -11.49 -16.54
C SER A 684 25.36 -12.05 -15.16
N GLN A 685 24.08 -12.38 -14.90
CA GLN A 685 23.60 -13.08 -13.68
C GLN A 685 23.98 -12.38 -12.35
N ILE A 686 23.78 -11.08 -12.26
CA ILE A 686 24.20 -10.26 -11.13
C ILE A 686 23.66 -10.79 -9.79
N GLU A 687 22.41 -11.20 -9.70
CA GLU A 687 21.80 -11.68 -8.45
C GLU A 687 22.48 -12.96 -7.91
N LEU A 688 22.90 -13.87 -8.80
CA LEU A 688 23.62 -15.09 -8.41
C LEU A 688 25.08 -14.78 -8.00
N ARG A 689 25.73 -13.80 -8.63
CA ARG A 689 27.05 -13.32 -8.23
C ARG A 689 27.02 -12.64 -6.85
N VAL A 690 25.98 -11.83 -6.61
CA VAL A 690 25.70 -11.25 -5.30
C VAL A 690 25.47 -12.36 -4.25
N LEU A 691 24.67 -13.39 -4.56
CA LEU A 691 24.47 -14.53 -3.67
C LEU A 691 25.79 -15.26 -3.37
N ALA A 692 26.64 -15.49 -4.37
CA ALA A 692 27.94 -16.14 -4.18
C ALA A 692 28.83 -15.33 -3.22
N HIS A 693 28.92 -14.03 -3.40
CA HIS A 693 29.65 -13.14 -2.53
C HIS A 693 29.10 -13.10 -1.12
N MET A 694 27.80 -12.82 -0.96
CA MET A 694 27.19 -12.64 0.36
C MET A 694 27.17 -13.94 1.20
N SER A 695 26.99 -15.10 0.56
CA SER A 695 27.03 -16.40 1.24
C SER A 695 28.46 -16.84 1.59
N GLY A 696 29.46 -16.36 0.85
CA GLY A 696 30.84 -16.82 0.97
C GLY A 696 31.02 -18.30 0.67
N ASP A 697 30.13 -18.90 -0.16
CA ASP A 697 30.22 -20.31 -0.56
C ASP A 697 31.35 -20.48 -1.57
N GLU A 698 32.43 -21.13 -1.14
CA GLU A 698 33.65 -21.30 -1.96
C GLU A 698 33.41 -22.06 -3.25
N GLN A 699 32.51 -23.06 -3.21
CA GLN A 699 32.20 -23.84 -4.42
C GLN A 699 31.43 -23.03 -5.44
N LEU A 700 30.54 -22.14 -4.98
CA LEU A 700 29.80 -21.25 -5.86
C LEU A 700 30.70 -20.13 -6.40
N ILE A 701 31.60 -19.59 -5.55
CA ILE A 701 32.60 -18.57 -5.94
C ILE A 701 33.55 -19.15 -6.98
N ASP A 702 34.09 -20.37 -6.76
CA ASP A 702 35.02 -21.02 -7.69
C ASP A 702 34.35 -21.36 -9.04
N ALA A 703 33.07 -21.74 -9.03
CA ALA A 703 32.30 -21.93 -10.25
C ALA A 703 32.27 -20.68 -11.15
N TYR A 704 32.16 -19.50 -10.55
CA TYR A 704 32.24 -18.23 -11.27
C TYR A 704 33.69 -17.87 -11.72
N ARG A 705 34.69 -18.23 -10.95
CA ARG A 705 36.10 -17.97 -11.29
C ARG A 705 36.58 -18.80 -12.48
N GLN A 706 35.96 -19.97 -12.72
CA GLN A 706 36.26 -20.85 -13.84
C GLN A 706 35.68 -20.37 -15.16
N GLU A 707 34.90 -19.27 -15.16
CA GLU A 707 34.24 -18.67 -16.35
C GLU A 707 33.36 -19.68 -17.13
N GLU A 708 32.86 -20.73 -16.45
CA GLU A 708 31.99 -21.74 -17.04
C GLU A 708 30.51 -21.42 -16.79
N ASP A 709 29.64 -22.08 -17.55
CA ASP A 709 28.19 -21.94 -17.40
C ASP A 709 27.72 -22.43 -16.03
N ILE A 710 27.42 -21.51 -15.11
CA ILE A 710 26.99 -21.81 -13.75
C ILE A 710 25.78 -22.75 -13.69
N HIS A 711 24.84 -22.65 -14.62
CA HIS A 711 23.68 -23.51 -14.67
C HIS A 711 24.06 -24.94 -15.06
N ARG A 712 25.06 -25.06 -15.92
CA ARG A 712 25.62 -26.36 -16.32
C ARG A 712 26.45 -26.99 -15.20
N ILE A 713 27.25 -26.19 -14.51
CA ILE A 713 27.97 -26.63 -13.31
C ILE A 713 26.99 -27.12 -12.23
N THR A 714 25.97 -26.31 -11.93
CA THR A 714 24.94 -26.68 -10.96
C THR A 714 24.22 -27.96 -11.40
N ALA A 715 23.87 -28.10 -12.68
CA ALA A 715 23.27 -29.31 -13.22
C ALA A 715 24.18 -30.55 -13.05
N SER A 716 25.47 -30.42 -13.38
CA SER A 716 26.45 -31.48 -13.22
C SER A 716 26.51 -31.97 -11.77
N LYS A 717 26.56 -31.04 -10.81
CA LYS A 717 26.65 -31.38 -9.38
C LYS A 717 25.33 -31.89 -8.79
N VAL A 718 24.21 -31.23 -9.10
CA VAL A 718 22.87 -31.58 -8.56
C VAL A 718 22.36 -32.89 -9.16
N PHE A 719 22.60 -33.17 -10.44
CA PHE A 719 22.14 -34.40 -11.09
C PHE A 719 23.22 -35.48 -11.19
N HIS A 720 24.40 -35.26 -10.59
CA HIS A 720 25.54 -36.16 -10.63
C HIS A 720 25.90 -36.62 -12.07
N THR A 721 25.82 -35.69 -13.03
CA THR A 721 26.10 -35.94 -14.42
C THR A 721 27.43 -35.27 -14.79
N PRO A 722 28.38 -35.91 -15.50
CA PRO A 722 29.59 -35.24 -15.98
C PRO A 722 29.25 -33.97 -16.76
N PHE A 723 30.04 -32.89 -16.60
CA PHE A 723 29.77 -31.56 -17.16
C PHE A 723 29.47 -31.61 -18.68
N GLU A 724 30.27 -32.39 -19.45
CA GLU A 724 30.08 -32.51 -20.89
C GLU A 724 28.81 -33.28 -21.28
N GLN A 725 28.26 -34.07 -20.39
CA GLN A 725 27.06 -34.90 -20.62
C GLN A 725 25.78 -34.26 -20.10
N VAL A 726 25.86 -33.08 -19.48
CA VAL A 726 24.69 -32.32 -19.01
C VAL A 726 23.80 -31.97 -20.20
N THR A 727 22.56 -32.45 -20.14
CA THR A 727 21.55 -32.20 -21.17
C THR A 727 20.97 -30.76 -21.04
N ASP A 728 20.40 -30.24 -22.13
CA ASP A 728 19.72 -28.92 -22.09
C ASP A 728 18.56 -28.89 -21.10
N LEU A 729 17.86 -30.02 -20.92
CA LEU A 729 16.81 -30.14 -19.92
C LEU A 729 17.37 -30.01 -18.50
N GLN A 730 18.44 -30.71 -18.18
CA GLN A 730 19.09 -30.64 -16.87
C GLN A 730 19.63 -29.21 -16.60
N ARG A 731 20.25 -28.59 -17.61
CA ARG A 731 20.72 -27.19 -17.52
C ARG A 731 19.54 -26.23 -17.26
N ARG A 732 18.41 -26.42 -17.97
CA ARG A 732 17.19 -25.60 -17.76
C ARG A 732 16.61 -25.80 -16.37
N ASN A 733 16.56 -27.04 -15.89
CA ASN A 733 16.09 -27.36 -14.54
C ASN A 733 17.00 -26.74 -13.46
N ALA A 734 18.32 -26.84 -13.63
CA ALA A 734 19.28 -26.20 -12.75
C ALA A 734 19.17 -24.67 -12.75
N LYS A 735 18.89 -24.07 -13.92
CA LYS A 735 18.60 -22.64 -14.01
C LYS A 735 17.39 -22.24 -13.17
N ALA A 736 16.29 -23.00 -13.25
CA ALA A 736 15.10 -22.75 -12.44
C ALA A 736 15.37 -22.95 -10.94
N VAL A 737 16.21 -23.93 -10.56
CA VAL A 737 16.62 -24.09 -9.16
C VAL A 737 17.47 -22.90 -8.68
N ASN A 738 18.51 -22.51 -9.45
CA ASN A 738 19.38 -21.40 -9.11
C ASN A 738 18.60 -20.11 -8.83
N PHE A 739 17.71 -19.70 -9.76
CA PHE A 739 16.86 -18.52 -9.57
C PHE A 739 15.80 -18.75 -8.49
N GLY A 740 15.21 -19.96 -8.44
CA GLY A 740 14.22 -20.30 -7.41
C GLY A 740 14.77 -20.11 -6.00
N ILE A 741 16.02 -20.51 -5.74
CA ILE A 741 16.66 -20.32 -4.43
C ILE A 741 16.79 -18.84 -4.07
N VAL A 742 17.22 -17.99 -5.02
CA VAL A 742 17.29 -16.53 -4.82
C VAL A 742 15.92 -15.95 -4.45
N TYR A 743 14.86 -16.48 -5.05
CA TYR A 743 13.49 -16.00 -4.79
C TYR A 743 12.77 -16.73 -3.65
N GLY A 744 13.47 -17.61 -2.92
CA GLY A 744 12.88 -18.36 -1.79
C GLY A 744 11.79 -19.33 -2.22
N ILE A 745 11.98 -20.02 -3.37
CA ILE A 745 10.98 -20.93 -3.93
C ILE A 745 10.74 -22.14 -3.02
N SER A 746 9.47 -22.51 -2.86
CA SER A 746 9.11 -23.76 -2.18
C SER A 746 9.19 -24.96 -3.14
N SER A 747 9.30 -26.18 -2.59
CA SER A 747 9.21 -27.40 -3.40
C SER A 747 7.90 -27.50 -4.20
N PHE A 748 6.82 -26.91 -3.71
CA PHE A 748 5.55 -26.79 -4.44
C PHE A 748 5.69 -25.81 -5.63
N GLY A 749 6.25 -24.65 -5.44
CA GLY A 749 6.49 -23.68 -6.53
C GLY A 749 7.37 -24.27 -7.61
N LEU A 750 8.52 -24.81 -7.23
CA LEU A 750 9.46 -25.44 -8.16
C LEU A 750 8.84 -26.63 -8.91
N SER A 751 7.98 -27.42 -8.27
CA SER A 751 7.27 -28.53 -8.92
C SER A 751 6.31 -28.03 -10.02
N GLN A 752 5.68 -26.87 -9.82
CA GLN A 752 4.82 -26.26 -10.83
C GLN A 752 5.64 -25.71 -12.00
N ASP A 753 6.72 -24.99 -11.71
CA ASP A 753 7.58 -24.35 -12.73
C ASP A 753 8.25 -25.38 -13.65
N LEU A 754 8.68 -26.51 -13.10
CA LEU A 754 9.34 -27.56 -13.86
C LEU A 754 8.40 -28.68 -14.36
N SER A 755 7.11 -28.64 -13.97
CA SER A 755 6.14 -29.71 -14.25
C SER A 755 6.62 -31.10 -13.78
N ILE A 756 7.22 -31.15 -12.57
CA ILE A 756 7.71 -32.37 -11.92
C ILE A 756 6.95 -32.62 -10.61
N SER A 757 7.15 -33.79 -10.01
CA SER A 757 6.54 -34.10 -8.73
C SER A 757 7.13 -33.22 -7.61
N LYS A 758 6.31 -32.91 -6.58
CA LYS A 758 6.77 -32.17 -5.40
C LYS A 758 7.96 -32.86 -4.68
N LYS A 759 8.03 -34.19 -4.74
CA LYS A 759 9.12 -34.97 -4.17
C LYS A 759 10.43 -34.75 -4.95
N GLU A 760 10.38 -34.76 -6.26
CA GLU A 760 11.55 -34.46 -7.10
C GLU A 760 12.02 -33.02 -6.92
N ALA A 761 11.09 -32.05 -6.88
CA ALA A 761 11.43 -30.67 -6.61
C ALA A 761 12.12 -30.49 -5.25
N ALA A 762 11.62 -31.19 -4.20
CA ALA A 762 12.26 -31.18 -2.89
C ALA A 762 13.67 -31.78 -2.92
N GLN A 763 13.86 -32.87 -3.67
CA GLN A 763 15.20 -33.49 -3.87
C GLN A 763 16.17 -32.54 -4.58
N TYR A 764 15.70 -31.80 -5.59
CA TYR A 764 16.57 -30.84 -6.29
C TYR A 764 17.02 -29.70 -5.35
N ILE A 765 16.11 -29.17 -4.52
CA ILE A 765 16.44 -28.15 -3.52
C ILE A 765 17.43 -28.69 -2.49
N GLU A 766 17.22 -29.92 -1.99
CA GLU A 766 18.11 -30.57 -1.03
C GLU A 766 19.49 -30.79 -1.62
N GLN A 767 19.59 -31.31 -2.83
CA GLN A 767 20.85 -31.53 -3.55
C GLN A 767 21.59 -30.22 -3.82
N TYR A 768 20.86 -29.15 -4.16
CA TYR A 768 21.45 -27.80 -4.32
C TYR A 768 22.12 -27.35 -3.02
N PHE A 769 21.42 -27.43 -1.89
CA PHE A 769 21.97 -27.02 -0.60
C PHE A 769 23.06 -27.98 -0.07
N ALA A 770 23.02 -29.24 -0.44
CA ALA A 770 24.14 -30.16 -0.18
C ALA A 770 25.39 -29.81 -1.00
N THR A 771 25.19 -29.26 -2.20
CA THR A 771 26.28 -28.77 -3.07
C THR A 771 26.83 -27.42 -2.59
N TYR A 772 25.95 -26.52 -2.13
CA TYR A 772 26.30 -25.17 -1.70
C TYR A 772 25.84 -24.93 -0.24
N PRO A 773 26.51 -25.54 0.75
CA PRO A 773 26.03 -25.55 2.15
C PRO A 773 26.04 -24.15 2.78
N LYS A 774 27.01 -23.28 2.44
CA LYS A 774 27.07 -21.90 2.98
C LYS A 774 25.94 -21.02 2.44
N VAL A 775 25.41 -21.31 1.23
CA VAL A 775 24.20 -20.66 0.74
C VAL A 775 23.02 -20.96 1.65
N LYS A 776 22.86 -22.23 2.09
CA LYS A 776 21.79 -22.59 3.04
C LYS A 776 21.93 -21.85 4.36
N GLU A 777 23.13 -21.87 4.94
CA GLU A 777 23.42 -21.18 6.20
C GLU A 777 23.14 -19.68 6.10
N PHE A 778 23.54 -19.08 4.99
CA PHE A 778 23.30 -17.65 4.72
C PHE A 778 21.80 -17.32 4.65
N ILE A 779 21.02 -18.08 3.89
CA ILE A 779 19.57 -17.88 3.74
C ILE A 779 18.86 -18.04 5.08
N ASP A 780 19.20 -19.07 5.85
CA ASP A 780 18.62 -19.30 7.18
C ASP A 780 18.97 -18.15 8.13
N LYS A 781 20.19 -17.63 8.06
CA LYS A 781 20.63 -16.46 8.82
C LYS A 781 19.86 -15.20 8.43
N LEU A 782 19.63 -14.94 7.14
CA LEU A 782 18.83 -13.79 6.70
C LEU A 782 17.42 -13.78 7.30
N VAL A 783 16.79 -14.96 7.33
CA VAL A 783 15.45 -15.09 7.92
C VAL A 783 15.48 -14.90 9.44
N ALA A 784 16.51 -15.47 10.12
CA ALA A 784 16.67 -15.31 11.57
C ALA A 784 16.93 -13.84 11.96
N ASP A 785 17.88 -13.19 11.27
CA ASP A 785 18.22 -11.78 11.50
C ASP A 785 17.02 -10.87 11.23
N ALA A 786 16.25 -11.14 10.17
CA ALA A 786 15.05 -10.36 9.84
C ALA A 786 13.93 -10.52 10.89
N LYS A 787 13.77 -11.72 11.46
CA LYS A 787 12.82 -11.94 12.58
C LYS A 787 13.23 -11.20 13.84
N GLU A 788 14.52 -11.08 14.11
CA GLU A 788 15.02 -10.35 15.27
C GLU A 788 14.94 -8.82 15.09
N LYS A 789 15.38 -8.34 13.91
CA LYS A 789 15.50 -6.89 13.63
C LYS A 789 14.20 -6.25 13.14
N GLY A 790 13.26 -7.01 12.58
CA GLY A 790 12.06 -6.53 11.91
C GLY A 790 12.29 -6.01 10.48
N TYR A 791 13.52 -6.05 10.00
CA TYR A 791 13.92 -5.62 8.64
C TYR A 791 15.06 -6.44 8.09
N THR A 792 15.28 -6.33 6.80
CA THR A 792 16.47 -6.83 6.12
C THR A 792 17.23 -5.69 5.44
N GLU A 793 18.52 -5.89 5.10
CA GLU A 793 19.34 -4.84 4.51
C GLU A 793 20.25 -5.37 3.38
N THR A 794 20.58 -4.48 2.42
CA THR A 794 21.53 -4.75 1.34
C THR A 794 22.97 -4.60 1.82
N MET A 795 23.95 -4.98 0.98
CA MET A 795 25.38 -4.71 1.24
C MET A 795 25.69 -3.22 1.44
N PHE A 796 24.88 -2.33 0.88
CA PHE A 796 25.05 -0.88 0.95
C PHE A 796 24.19 -0.22 2.04
N GLY A 797 23.55 -1.04 2.90
CA GLY A 797 22.81 -0.56 4.06
C GLY A 797 21.37 -0.15 3.76
N ARG A 798 20.84 -0.37 2.54
CA ARG A 798 19.41 -0.12 2.25
C ARG A 798 18.56 -1.07 3.06
N ARG A 799 17.60 -0.54 3.83
CA ARG A 799 16.72 -1.31 4.69
C ARG A 799 15.35 -1.53 4.07
N ARG A 800 14.82 -2.72 4.29
CA ARG A 800 13.44 -3.06 3.98
C ARG A 800 12.75 -3.66 5.21
N PRO A 801 11.80 -2.96 5.84
CA PRO A 801 10.97 -3.52 6.92
C PRO A 801 10.16 -4.72 6.43
N ILE A 802 9.91 -5.71 7.30
CA ILE A 802 9.14 -6.91 6.96
C ILE A 802 8.14 -7.18 8.10
N PRO A 803 7.07 -6.39 8.20
CA PRO A 803 6.07 -6.55 9.26
C PRO A 803 5.35 -7.91 9.21
N GLU A 804 5.30 -8.55 8.03
CA GLU A 804 4.67 -9.86 7.86
C GLU A 804 5.32 -10.97 8.70
N LEU A 805 6.58 -10.83 9.10
CA LEU A 805 7.29 -11.83 9.92
C LEU A 805 6.69 -11.98 11.32
N SER A 806 6.06 -10.93 11.85
CA SER A 806 5.38 -10.95 13.16
C SER A 806 3.91 -11.40 13.07
N SER A 807 3.37 -11.60 11.86
CA SER A 807 1.97 -11.99 11.68
C SER A 807 1.65 -13.37 12.25
N SER A 808 0.51 -13.48 12.93
CA SER A 808 -0.05 -14.77 13.36
C SER A 808 -0.50 -15.65 12.18
N ASN A 809 -0.76 -15.04 11.02
CA ASN A 809 -1.16 -15.73 9.80
C ASN A 809 0.04 -16.44 9.14
N PHE A 810 -0.01 -17.76 9.05
CA PHE A 810 1.05 -18.57 8.42
C PHE A 810 1.38 -18.14 6.98
N MET A 811 0.39 -17.77 6.17
CA MET A 811 0.62 -17.37 4.77
C MET A 811 1.37 -16.03 4.68
N GLN A 812 1.01 -15.06 5.52
CA GLN A 812 1.71 -13.78 5.60
C GLN A 812 3.13 -13.97 6.13
N ARG A 813 3.30 -14.72 7.22
CA ARG A 813 4.62 -15.01 7.78
C ARG A 813 5.52 -15.73 6.77
N SER A 814 5.00 -16.73 6.05
CA SER A 814 5.74 -17.41 4.99
C SER A 814 6.08 -16.49 3.81
N PHE A 815 5.23 -15.51 3.51
CA PHE A 815 5.55 -14.46 2.54
C PHE A 815 6.70 -13.57 3.05
N GLY A 816 6.64 -13.13 4.31
CA GLY A 816 7.71 -12.36 4.95
C GLY A 816 9.07 -13.07 4.94
N GLU A 817 9.08 -14.40 5.19
CA GLU A 817 10.31 -15.20 5.10
C GLU A 817 10.91 -15.19 3.68
N ARG A 818 10.09 -15.31 2.64
CA ARG A 818 10.58 -15.20 1.25
C ARG A 818 11.11 -13.79 0.94
N VAL A 819 10.45 -12.76 1.44
CA VAL A 819 10.94 -11.38 1.31
C VAL A 819 12.29 -11.22 1.99
N ALA A 820 12.48 -11.79 3.19
CA ALA A 820 13.75 -11.74 3.92
C ALA A 820 14.90 -12.41 3.17
N MET A 821 14.62 -13.50 2.43
CA MET A 821 15.61 -14.20 1.60
C MET A 821 15.99 -13.40 0.34
N ASN A 822 14.98 -12.85 -0.35
CA ASN A 822 15.17 -12.24 -1.67
C ASN A 822 15.65 -10.79 -1.59
N ALA A 823 15.08 -9.97 -0.71
CA ALA A 823 15.29 -8.52 -0.73
C ALA A 823 16.75 -8.08 -0.57
N PRO A 824 17.61 -8.71 0.26
CA PRO A 824 19.02 -8.35 0.34
C PRO A 824 19.77 -8.59 -0.98
N ILE A 825 19.46 -9.67 -1.68
CA ILE A 825 20.14 -10.04 -2.93
C ILE A 825 19.67 -9.12 -4.05
N GLN A 826 18.35 -9.01 -4.25
CA GLN A 826 17.76 -8.17 -5.29
C GLN A 826 18.06 -6.68 -5.06
N GLY A 827 17.98 -6.22 -3.81
CA GLY A 827 18.29 -4.84 -3.47
C GLY A 827 19.77 -4.51 -3.67
N THR A 828 20.69 -5.43 -3.32
CA THR A 828 22.14 -5.24 -3.59
C THR A 828 22.41 -5.17 -5.09
N ALA A 829 21.76 -6.00 -5.91
CA ALA A 829 21.87 -5.92 -7.37
C ALA A 829 21.35 -4.56 -7.89
N ALA A 830 20.24 -4.06 -7.34
CA ALA A 830 19.72 -2.73 -7.68
C ALA A 830 20.67 -1.60 -7.26
N ASP A 831 21.31 -1.70 -6.11
CA ASP A 831 22.30 -0.73 -5.65
C ASP A 831 23.56 -0.73 -6.55
N ILE A 832 24.03 -1.91 -6.99
CA ILE A 832 25.18 -2.04 -7.91
C ILE A 832 24.87 -1.36 -9.25
N ILE A 833 23.68 -1.58 -9.82
CA ILE A 833 23.33 -0.93 -11.09
C ILE A 833 23.23 0.59 -10.95
N LYS A 834 22.75 1.11 -9.82
CA LYS A 834 22.71 2.54 -9.53
C LYS A 834 24.12 3.14 -9.46
N ILE A 835 25.05 2.45 -8.80
CA ILE A 835 26.47 2.86 -8.75
C ILE A 835 27.07 2.85 -10.16
N ALA A 836 26.79 1.81 -10.96
CA ALA A 836 27.23 1.73 -12.34
C ALA A 836 26.69 2.90 -13.19
N MET A 837 25.40 3.23 -13.05
CA MET A 837 24.79 4.37 -13.73
C MET A 837 25.49 5.68 -13.41
N ILE A 838 25.74 5.94 -12.13
CA ILE A 838 26.41 7.17 -11.69
C ILE A 838 27.83 7.23 -12.25
N LYS A 839 28.60 6.14 -12.18
CA LYS A 839 29.97 6.08 -12.69
C LYS A 839 30.03 6.28 -14.20
N VAL A 840 29.18 5.57 -14.96
CA VAL A 840 29.10 5.68 -16.43
C VAL A 840 28.70 7.09 -16.84
N TRP A 841 27.63 7.63 -16.26
CA TRP A 841 27.15 8.98 -16.55
C TRP A 841 28.26 10.03 -16.26
N LYS A 842 28.95 9.91 -15.13
CA LYS A 842 30.02 10.81 -14.71
C LYS A 842 31.19 10.74 -15.68
N ALA A 843 31.64 9.54 -16.07
CA ALA A 843 32.73 9.35 -17.00
C ALA A 843 32.41 9.94 -18.39
N LEU A 844 31.20 9.72 -18.92
CA LEU A 844 30.76 10.31 -20.18
C LEU A 844 30.79 11.85 -20.14
N LYS A 845 30.40 12.47 -19.02
CA LYS A 845 30.38 13.92 -18.83
C LYS A 845 31.79 14.50 -18.65
N GLU A 846 32.63 13.90 -17.80
CA GLU A 846 33.98 14.38 -17.50
C GLU A 846 34.90 14.34 -18.71
N GLU A 847 34.72 13.35 -19.58
CA GLU A 847 35.46 13.26 -20.84
C GLU A 847 34.88 14.11 -21.97
N GLY A 848 33.74 14.80 -21.71
CA GLY A 848 33.08 15.68 -22.68
C GLY A 848 32.52 14.95 -23.90
N LEU A 849 32.18 13.66 -23.77
CA LEU A 849 31.67 12.85 -24.85
C LEU A 849 30.24 13.29 -25.26
N LYS A 850 29.89 13.05 -26.53
CA LYS A 850 28.53 13.30 -27.05
C LYS A 850 27.55 12.18 -26.73
N SER A 851 28.09 11.01 -26.42
CA SER A 851 27.32 9.80 -26.04
C SER A 851 26.58 10.00 -24.74
N ARG A 852 25.36 9.43 -24.61
CA ARG A 852 24.46 9.63 -23.46
C ARG A 852 23.87 8.32 -22.95
N LEU A 853 23.85 8.14 -21.65
CA LEU A 853 23.04 7.11 -20.99
C LEU A 853 21.57 7.51 -21.11
N ILE A 854 20.72 6.65 -21.68
CA ILE A 854 19.33 6.99 -22.00
C ILE A 854 18.31 6.08 -21.35
N LEU A 855 18.62 4.80 -21.14
CA LEU A 855 17.70 3.86 -20.46
C LEU A 855 18.45 2.96 -19.48
N GLN A 856 17.71 2.55 -18.46
CA GLN A 856 18.06 1.45 -17.57
C GLN A 856 16.87 0.49 -17.55
N VAL A 857 17.10 -0.80 -17.86
CA VAL A 857 16.06 -1.82 -17.90
C VAL A 857 16.56 -3.05 -17.14
N HIS A 858 15.97 -3.33 -15.95
CA HIS A 858 16.38 -4.42 -15.07
C HIS A 858 17.85 -4.33 -14.64
N ASP A 859 18.74 -5.06 -15.30
CA ASP A 859 20.20 -5.15 -15.08
C ASP A 859 21.01 -4.67 -16.30
N GLU A 860 20.36 -4.03 -17.28
CA GLU A 860 20.98 -3.46 -18.46
C GLU A 860 21.05 -1.93 -18.46
N LEU A 861 22.08 -1.39 -19.09
CA LEU A 861 22.25 0.03 -19.39
C LEU A 861 22.32 0.23 -20.90
N LEU A 862 21.48 1.13 -21.43
CA LEU A 862 21.47 1.50 -22.85
C LEU A 862 22.07 2.90 -23.04
N VAL A 863 23.14 2.97 -23.82
CA VAL A 863 23.82 4.22 -24.19
C VAL A 863 23.58 4.53 -25.66
N GLU A 864 23.13 5.74 -25.96
CA GLU A 864 23.11 6.29 -27.31
C GLU A 864 24.51 6.83 -27.61
N THR A 865 25.27 6.07 -28.42
CA THR A 865 26.72 6.20 -28.61
C THR A 865 27.03 6.85 -29.94
N ALA A 866 27.76 7.95 -29.93
CA ALA A 866 28.29 8.53 -31.17
C ALA A 866 29.31 7.56 -31.80
N ARG A 867 29.18 7.28 -33.11
CA ARG A 867 30.00 6.23 -33.78
C ARG A 867 31.50 6.47 -33.62
N GLU A 868 31.94 7.71 -33.61
CA GLU A 868 33.35 8.07 -33.40
C GLU A 868 33.83 7.81 -31.98
N GLU A 869 32.93 7.63 -31.02
CA GLU A 869 33.22 7.39 -29.60
C GLU A 869 33.03 5.91 -29.19
N GLU A 870 32.60 5.02 -30.12
CA GLU A 870 32.26 3.62 -29.82
C GLU A 870 33.27 2.91 -28.94
N ALA A 871 34.56 2.96 -29.32
CA ALA A 871 35.62 2.27 -28.59
C ALA A 871 35.77 2.79 -27.15
N ARG A 872 35.69 4.12 -26.98
CA ARG A 872 35.81 4.72 -25.64
C ARG A 872 34.61 4.45 -24.76
N VAL A 873 33.39 4.54 -25.30
CA VAL A 873 32.16 4.23 -24.57
C VAL A 873 32.12 2.75 -24.14
N ARG A 874 32.62 1.84 -25.01
CA ARG A 874 32.77 0.42 -24.67
C ARG A 874 33.72 0.21 -23.48
N GLU A 875 34.84 0.91 -23.43
CA GLU A 875 35.78 0.89 -22.29
C GLU A 875 35.09 1.43 -21.03
N ILE A 876 34.44 2.60 -21.12
CA ILE A 876 33.73 3.23 -20.00
C ILE A 876 32.68 2.30 -19.40
N LEU A 877 31.82 1.69 -20.23
CA LEU A 877 30.82 0.74 -19.76
C LEU A 877 31.48 -0.46 -19.09
N THR A 878 32.48 -1.05 -19.75
CA THR A 878 33.16 -2.24 -19.21
C THR A 878 33.82 -1.95 -17.86
N GLU A 879 34.61 -0.88 -17.76
CA GLU A 879 35.34 -0.53 -16.53
C GLU A 879 34.38 -0.17 -15.39
N ASN A 880 33.39 0.69 -15.64
CA ASN A 880 32.53 1.23 -14.60
C ASN A 880 31.47 0.23 -14.12
N MET A 881 30.92 -0.59 -15.01
CA MET A 881 30.01 -1.63 -14.60
C MET A 881 30.73 -2.77 -13.86
N LYS A 882 31.88 -3.25 -14.35
CA LYS A 882 32.65 -4.30 -13.67
C LYS A 882 33.19 -3.85 -12.31
N SER A 883 33.52 -2.58 -12.15
CA SER A 883 34.02 -1.99 -10.91
C SER A 883 32.96 -1.36 -10.02
N ALA A 884 31.67 -1.57 -10.32
CA ALA A 884 30.59 -0.95 -9.53
C ALA A 884 30.55 -1.44 -8.07
N ALA A 885 31.00 -2.67 -7.81
CA ALA A 885 31.13 -3.22 -6.47
C ALA A 885 32.35 -4.15 -6.39
N ASP A 886 32.94 -4.23 -5.20
CA ASP A 886 34.02 -5.16 -4.89
C ASP A 886 33.42 -6.47 -4.34
N LEU A 887 33.27 -7.46 -5.21
CA LEU A 887 32.73 -8.77 -4.88
C LEU A 887 33.81 -9.86 -4.92
N ALA A 888 33.59 -10.97 -4.21
CA ALA A 888 34.45 -12.16 -4.27
C ALA A 888 34.45 -12.83 -5.65
N VAL A 889 33.51 -12.46 -6.51
CA VAL A 889 33.36 -12.87 -7.91
C VAL A 889 33.33 -11.64 -8.80
N THR A 890 34.01 -11.68 -9.94
CA THR A 890 34.03 -10.57 -10.89
C THR A 890 32.62 -10.31 -11.43
N LEU A 891 32.24 -9.04 -11.52
CA LEU A 891 31.02 -8.66 -12.26
C LEU A 891 31.35 -8.75 -13.75
N GLU A 892 30.53 -9.51 -14.49
CA GLU A 892 30.67 -9.65 -15.94
C GLU A 892 29.50 -9.01 -16.65
N ILE A 893 29.75 -8.46 -17.83
CA ILE A 893 28.76 -7.83 -18.66
C ILE A 893 28.76 -8.44 -20.06
N ASP A 894 27.60 -8.54 -20.66
CA ASP A 894 27.41 -8.81 -22.07
C ASP A 894 27.14 -7.47 -22.77
N LEU A 895 27.96 -7.14 -23.78
CA LEU A 895 27.91 -5.82 -24.42
C LEU A 895 27.72 -5.97 -25.92
N HIS A 896 26.65 -5.39 -26.44
CA HIS A 896 26.27 -5.42 -27.84
C HIS A 896 26.04 -4.03 -28.42
N THR A 897 26.17 -3.88 -29.75
CA THR A 897 25.86 -2.63 -30.47
C THR A 897 24.85 -2.89 -31.58
N GLY A 898 24.05 -1.88 -31.89
CA GLY A 898 23.03 -2.02 -32.94
C GLY A 898 22.48 -0.68 -33.43
N ASN A 899 21.87 -0.70 -34.61
CA ASN A 899 21.20 0.47 -35.18
C ASN A 899 19.76 0.64 -34.67
N ASN A 900 19.31 -0.24 -33.83
CA ASN A 900 18.05 -0.18 -33.06
C ASN A 900 18.20 -1.02 -31.79
N TRP A 901 17.27 -0.88 -30.88
CA TRP A 901 17.35 -1.58 -29.60
C TRP A 901 17.19 -3.10 -29.70
N TYR A 902 16.57 -3.61 -30.78
CA TYR A 902 16.49 -5.06 -31.04
C TYR A 902 17.86 -5.66 -31.41
N GLU A 903 18.65 -4.95 -32.23
CA GLU A 903 19.97 -5.40 -32.67
C GLU A 903 21.02 -5.28 -31.57
N ALA A 904 20.85 -4.28 -30.68
CA ALA A 904 21.76 -4.05 -29.56
C ALA A 904 21.57 -5.03 -28.38
N LYS A 905 20.65 -6.00 -28.48
CA LYS A 905 20.34 -6.94 -27.39
C LYS A 905 20.68 -8.38 -27.75
#